data_e3c2c49c388f3b05b9efa1a3b4fa5d16
#
_entry.id   e3c2c49c388f3b05b9efa1a3b4fa5d16
#
_cell.length_a   1.000
_cell.length_b   1.000
_cell.length_c   1.000
_cell.angle_alpha   90.00
_cell.angle_beta   90.00
_cell.angle_gamma   90.00
#
_symmetry.space_group_name_H-M   'P 1'
#
loop_
_entity.id
_entity.type
_entity.pdbx_description
1 polymer ?
#
loop_
_entity_poly.entity_id
_entity_poly.type
_entity_poly.pdbx_seq_one_letter_code
_entity_poly.pdbx_strand_id
1 'polypeptide(L)'
;NGPSPALLTANIKNAKSLREMFELTRKHWKRFNHIHLSAFWNLLGRITTSASSFSSDWQSEHEDGLALLVERTRDVIASDSSGIRGRELANIAHGVAKCGVGARDENGLVKQLAEAIGRHLAECNGQEIANIAWAFAKSGYFDPGMFANLAEMAEKQMDRFNSQEITNVFWAFATAECDNAKLFKALAKAIDGQLHGFNSQGLSNTAWALAKIGYVDATLFRTIAQTAQKNMDRFNAQDFSNLCWAFAKAGQYDAELFTTLAKNAERHMGNLNAQGLSNSVWSFAKAGHLNAELFTTFGKNIERKMFANNGTDFNAQDIANIAWAYGKACHLDDALFTVLARMAEKCLHDFNTQDIVNLTWSFSKLGRFDMKLLEAVKVSLLKSRLDDLDAPNIANLAWTYDKAGKLDDNLVSSLARAAVKRVNEFTATDITNVAWTFANAGKADDELFSSMAKVVERIMDDFGEEDLDNLEWAFQKANQTAVVKQLKQQRRMSSATNDVYDANVDVSECGRIIVAGGGIGGAALAVSLQKKGFDVVVLESDASFDSRAQGYGLTVQATDAMQAMGVDISGDDAPSTSHYTFSQQGEIIGFFGEAFGVKSKDRQEVQNSGRFIHIPRQVLRQRILEAVRPDTIRWNSKLKSYDDSDKDKVTVTLIDDTKIEGALLIGSDGIFSTVRRQLELPGDRLNYVGLCVVLGIVNDEILKIPLAKRRIFETVDGTTRIYAMPFTKNSTMWQLSFPCSEDTAKKYTRDASTLKAEISRRCGNWHDPIPEMLTKTPLNCMSGYPVYDRELLETDVLRPKASISRRVTIIGDAAHPMTPFKAQGANQAISDAVLFADTLIEGVGKHGSVNGFNYALPLFEKKMLSRSSRAVLGSREKAKEMHSNLALQPARKAQREAEFDLRTVLRSLKEKQITASRATDKEGLDALVLAVCGGGRPPSMANGNGEGSTHTNIVDFQGTKVRFNDDDEEQKNKIDRTKKRKKAEKKEKKEKKEKKKSKKQKK
;
A
#
# COMPACT_ATOMS: atom_id res chain seq x y z
N ASN A 1 20.24 38.84 59.03
CA ASN A 1 21.35 39.07 58.09
C ASN A 1 21.51 37.82 57.10
N GLY A 2 20.87 37.87 55.94
CA GLY A 2 21.00 36.89 54.90
C GLY A 2 21.73 37.46 53.66
N PRO A 3 22.12 36.66 52.70
CA PRO A 3 22.85 37.08 51.49
C PRO A 3 22.10 38.21 50.77
N SER A 4 22.83 39.16 50.13
CA SER A 4 22.22 40.15 49.26
C SER A 4 21.48 39.49 48.08
N PRO A 5 20.49 40.12 47.43
CA PRO A 5 19.77 39.54 46.31
C PRO A 5 20.73 39.09 45.18
N ALA A 6 21.77 39.88 44.90
CA ALA A 6 22.77 39.54 43.89
C ALA A 6 23.58 38.29 44.25
N LEU A 7 24.02 38.16 45.52
CA LEU A 7 24.74 37.02 46.04
C LEU A 7 23.83 35.75 46.04
N LEU A 8 22.54 35.90 46.34
CA LEU A 8 21.58 34.81 46.32
C LEU A 8 21.38 34.28 44.87
N THR A 9 21.26 35.18 43.91
CA THR A 9 21.22 34.80 42.48
C THR A 9 22.50 34.07 42.05
N ALA A 10 23.67 34.52 42.48
CA ALA A 10 24.94 33.90 42.18
C ALA A 10 25.03 32.49 42.80
N ASN A 11 24.60 32.32 44.05
CA ASN A 11 24.57 31.03 44.74
C ASN A 11 23.63 30.03 44.02
N ILE A 12 22.46 30.50 43.58
CA ILE A 12 21.53 29.65 42.78
C ILE A 12 22.18 29.22 41.46
N LYS A 13 22.76 30.15 40.70
CA LYS A 13 23.39 29.85 39.41
C LYS A 13 24.60 28.93 39.50
N ASN A 14 25.34 28.97 40.63
CA ASN A 14 26.55 28.18 40.86
C ASN A 14 26.30 26.84 41.54
N ALA A 15 25.07 26.51 41.94
CA ALA A 15 24.73 25.25 42.55
C ALA A 15 24.96 24.09 41.55
N LYS A 16 25.64 23.05 42.01
CA LYS A 16 26.09 21.91 41.16
C LYS A 16 25.24 20.65 41.33
N SER A 17 24.38 20.59 42.33
CA SER A 17 23.52 19.45 42.64
C SER A 17 22.14 19.85 43.11
N LEU A 18 21.16 18.94 43.00
CA LEU A 18 19.80 19.11 43.52
C LEU A 18 19.83 19.38 45.04
N ARG A 19 20.70 18.66 45.74
CA ARG A 19 20.85 18.84 47.19
C ARG A 19 21.21 20.29 47.54
N GLU A 20 22.25 20.84 46.90
CA GLU A 20 22.64 22.26 47.11
C GLU A 20 21.51 23.22 46.79
N MET A 21 20.76 22.99 45.68
CA MET A 21 19.63 23.81 45.28
C MET A 21 18.51 23.81 46.33
N PHE A 22 18.09 22.64 46.80
CA PHE A 22 17.00 22.53 47.76
C PHE A 22 17.45 22.93 49.20
N GLU A 23 18.72 22.85 49.57
CA GLU A 23 19.25 23.47 50.79
C GLU A 23 19.13 25.01 50.73
N LEU A 24 19.41 25.63 49.58
CA LEU A 24 19.17 27.09 49.39
C LEU A 24 17.69 27.43 49.49
N THR A 25 16.80 26.61 48.94
CA THR A 25 15.35 26.78 49.05
C THR A 25 14.93 26.75 50.51
N ARG A 26 15.22 25.70 51.27
CA ARG A 26 14.86 25.55 52.70
C ARG A 26 15.31 26.76 53.54
N LYS A 27 16.52 27.32 53.26
CA LYS A 27 17.10 28.43 53.98
C LYS A 27 16.53 29.81 53.58
N HIS A 28 16.16 30.02 52.31
CA HIS A 28 15.95 31.36 51.76
C HIS A 28 14.70 31.54 50.92
N TRP A 29 13.77 30.58 50.82
CA TRP A 29 12.63 30.60 49.92
C TRP A 29 11.76 31.87 50.05
N LYS A 30 11.47 32.36 51.23
CA LYS A 30 10.69 33.58 51.46
C LYS A 30 11.33 34.85 50.87
N ARG A 31 12.61 34.81 50.57
CA ARG A 31 13.37 35.92 49.98
C ARG A 31 13.50 35.79 48.46
N PHE A 32 13.07 34.67 47.87
CA PHE A 32 13.11 34.51 46.43
C PHE A 32 12.15 35.49 45.75
N ASN A 33 12.68 36.31 44.85
CA ASN A 33 11.92 37.17 43.94
C ASN A 33 11.88 36.52 42.54
N HIS A 34 11.21 37.16 41.57
CA HIS A 34 11.06 36.68 40.21
C HIS A 34 12.37 36.31 39.51
N ILE A 35 13.48 37.04 39.76
CA ILE A 35 14.80 36.78 39.20
C ILE A 35 15.39 35.47 39.78
N HIS A 36 15.26 35.30 41.11
CA HIS A 36 15.73 34.08 41.77
C HIS A 36 14.95 32.85 41.28
N LEU A 37 13.62 32.94 41.18
CA LEU A 37 12.75 31.87 40.72
C LEU A 37 13.05 31.49 39.24
N SER A 38 13.17 32.48 38.36
CA SER A 38 13.56 32.28 36.96
C SER A 38 14.91 31.54 36.84
N ALA A 39 15.92 31.99 37.61
CA ALA A 39 17.23 31.33 37.62
C ALA A 39 17.16 29.90 38.19
N PHE A 40 16.38 29.72 39.28
CA PHE A 40 16.24 28.42 39.94
C PHE A 40 15.57 27.40 39.07
N TRP A 41 14.40 27.70 38.51
CA TRP A 41 13.67 26.78 37.62
C TRP A 41 14.47 26.43 36.34
N ASN A 42 15.18 27.41 35.78
CA ASN A 42 16.06 27.14 34.62
C ASN A 42 17.21 26.17 34.97
N LEU A 43 17.86 26.35 36.11
CA LEU A 43 18.94 25.47 36.54
C LEU A 43 18.42 24.08 36.90
N LEU A 44 17.30 24.04 37.64
CA LEU A 44 16.64 22.78 38.01
C LEU A 44 16.31 21.94 36.75
N GLY A 45 15.68 22.57 35.75
CA GLY A 45 15.35 21.93 34.46
C GLY A 45 16.57 21.45 33.68
N ARG A 46 17.73 22.14 33.78
CA ARG A 46 18.98 21.66 33.16
C ARG A 46 19.56 20.47 33.89
N ILE A 47 19.61 20.50 35.21
CA ILE A 47 20.21 19.41 36.01
C ILE A 47 19.37 18.14 35.85
N THR A 48 18.05 18.23 35.90
CA THR A 48 17.14 17.07 35.80
C THR A 48 17.11 16.45 34.40
N THR A 49 17.48 17.19 33.34
CA THR A 49 17.52 16.67 31.96
C THR A 49 18.90 16.23 31.49
N SER A 50 19.99 16.60 32.15
CA SER A 50 21.36 16.36 31.67
C SER A 50 22.01 15.10 32.24
N ALA A 51 21.43 14.41 33.20
CA ALA A 51 22.04 13.23 33.84
C ALA A 51 21.24 11.96 33.51
N SER A 52 21.83 11.09 32.70
CA SER A 52 21.32 9.74 32.36
C SER A 52 21.18 8.76 33.53
N SER A 53 21.52 9.18 34.75
CA SER A 53 21.53 8.37 35.97
C SER A 53 20.64 8.90 37.10
N PHE A 54 19.73 9.88 36.83
CA PHE A 54 18.83 10.31 37.90
C PHE A 54 17.73 9.26 38.12
N SER A 55 17.48 8.95 39.41
CA SER A 55 16.32 8.16 39.81
C SER A 55 15.05 8.87 39.35
N SER A 56 14.08 8.10 38.89
CA SER A 56 12.73 8.60 38.56
C SER A 56 12.06 9.32 39.73
N ASP A 57 12.63 9.20 40.95
CA ASP A 57 12.03 9.61 42.24
C ASP A 57 12.66 10.85 42.85
N TRP A 58 13.48 11.65 42.13
CA TRP A 58 14.08 12.87 42.67
C TRP A 58 13.06 13.86 43.25
N GLN A 59 11.84 13.86 42.75
CA GLN A 59 10.77 14.71 43.27
C GLN A 59 10.35 14.27 44.67
N SER A 60 10.23 13.00 44.96
CA SER A 60 9.92 12.45 46.26
C SER A 60 11.10 12.65 47.23
N GLU A 61 12.34 12.53 46.75
CA GLU A 61 13.56 12.76 47.60
C GLU A 61 13.68 14.22 48.07
N HIS A 62 13.04 15.16 47.34
CA HIS A 62 13.14 16.60 47.65
C HIS A 62 11.76 17.28 47.79
N GLU A 63 10.74 16.52 48.15
CA GLU A 63 9.32 16.92 48.15
C GLU A 63 9.08 18.21 48.95
N ASP A 64 9.62 18.32 50.20
CA ASP A 64 9.48 19.49 51.06
C ASP A 64 10.12 20.75 50.47
N GLY A 65 11.29 20.66 49.87
CA GLY A 65 11.96 21.75 49.20
C GLY A 65 11.26 22.18 47.92
N LEU A 66 10.72 21.22 47.19
CA LEU A 66 9.93 21.48 45.96
C LEU A 66 8.60 22.17 46.33
N ALA A 67 7.90 21.72 47.36
CA ALA A 67 6.68 22.36 47.83
C ALA A 67 6.88 23.83 48.18
N LEU A 68 7.93 24.18 48.96
CA LEU A 68 8.30 25.57 49.28
C LEU A 68 8.65 26.40 48.04
N LEU A 69 9.29 25.79 47.01
CA LEU A 69 9.60 26.46 45.76
C LEU A 69 8.33 26.76 44.97
N VAL A 70 7.42 25.79 44.87
CA VAL A 70 6.12 25.92 44.19
C VAL A 70 5.26 26.99 44.89
N GLU A 71 5.13 26.92 46.23
CA GLU A 71 4.40 27.93 47.05
C GLU A 71 4.94 29.34 46.79
N ARG A 72 6.25 29.52 46.87
CA ARG A 72 6.86 30.80 46.61
C ARG A 72 6.70 31.31 45.19
N THR A 73 6.71 30.41 44.23
CA THR A 73 6.46 30.72 42.82
C THR A 73 5.03 31.29 42.68
N ARG A 74 4.04 30.65 43.29
CA ARG A 74 2.63 31.10 43.29
C ARG A 74 2.50 32.49 43.91
N ASP A 75 3.09 32.74 45.10
CA ASP A 75 3.06 34.02 45.75
C ASP A 75 3.60 35.16 44.86
N VAL A 76 4.72 34.89 44.18
CA VAL A 76 5.38 35.91 43.35
C VAL A 76 4.61 36.19 42.06
N ILE A 77 4.05 35.17 41.41
CA ILE A 77 3.26 35.36 40.17
C ILE A 77 1.87 35.97 40.44
N ALA A 78 1.31 35.77 41.62
CA ALA A 78 0.04 36.36 42.04
C ALA A 78 0.17 37.84 42.47
N SER A 79 1.38 38.32 42.82
CA SER A 79 1.60 39.67 43.34
C SER A 79 1.84 40.67 42.22
N ASP A 80 0.95 41.63 42.02
CA ASP A 80 1.09 42.73 41.05
C ASP A 80 2.30 43.63 41.30
N SER A 81 2.81 43.67 42.55
CA SER A 81 3.99 44.44 42.94
C SER A 81 5.33 43.70 42.70
N SER A 82 5.30 42.48 42.17
CA SER A 82 6.51 41.63 42.04
C SER A 82 7.52 42.11 40.99
N GLY A 83 7.08 42.95 40.03
CA GLY A 83 7.89 43.44 38.92
C GLY A 83 8.28 42.33 37.94
N ILE A 84 7.59 41.18 37.94
CA ILE A 84 7.80 40.04 37.03
C ILE A 84 7.36 40.44 35.61
N ARG A 85 8.10 40.03 34.59
CA ARG A 85 7.82 40.30 33.18
C ARG A 85 7.70 39.01 32.38
N GLY A 86 7.31 39.12 31.11
CA GLY A 86 7.18 37.98 30.17
C GLY A 86 8.39 37.05 30.14
N ARG A 87 9.61 37.61 30.20
CA ARG A 87 10.86 36.83 30.19
C ARG A 87 11.01 35.92 31.41
N GLU A 88 10.78 36.42 32.61
CA GLU A 88 10.89 35.61 33.82
C GLU A 88 9.80 34.56 33.87
N LEU A 89 8.56 34.92 33.47
CA LEU A 89 7.44 33.96 33.36
C LEU A 89 7.72 32.86 32.36
N ALA A 90 8.23 33.18 31.17
CA ALA A 90 8.61 32.21 30.15
C ALA A 90 9.69 31.23 30.65
N ASN A 91 10.70 31.75 31.35
CA ASN A 91 11.77 30.93 31.97
C ASN A 91 11.25 30.02 33.08
N ILE A 92 10.34 30.51 33.93
CA ILE A 92 9.73 29.70 35.00
C ILE A 92 8.87 28.59 34.37
N ALA A 93 7.98 28.93 33.43
CA ALA A 93 7.14 27.95 32.74
C ALA A 93 7.97 26.86 32.05
N HIS A 94 9.02 27.27 31.35
CA HIS A 94 9.93 26.35 30.68
C HIS A 94 10.68 25.41 31.65
N GLY A 95 11.13 25.94 32.78
CA GLY A 95 11.78 25.18 33.85
C GLY A 95 10.83 24.19 34.53
N VAL A 96 9.62 24.65 34.90
CA VAL A 96 8.55 23.79 35.47
C VAL A 96 8.22 22.63 34.55
N ALA A 97 8.02 22.91 33.26
CA ALA A 97 7.71 21.89 32.24
C ALA A 97 8.85 20.87 32.07
N LYS A 98 10.11 21.32 32.08
CA LYS A 98 11.30 20.43 32.01
C LYS A 98 11.41 19.50 33.20
N CYS A 99 11.05 19.96 34.37
CA CYS A 99 11.07 19.18 35.61
C CYS A 99 9.89 18.21 35.72
N GLY A 100 8.89 18.28 34.85
CA GLY A 100 7.68 17.48 34.92
C GLY A 100 6.77 17.79 36.11
N VAL A 101 6.96 18.93 36.76
CA VAL A 101 6.21 19.34 37.98
C VAL A 101 4.75 19.69 37.65
N GLY A 102 4.50 20.19 36.44
CA GLY A 102 3.15 20.62 36.04
C GLY A 102 2.16 19.49 35.70
N ALA A 103 2.64 18.31 35.33
CA ALA A 103 1.82 17.18 34.92
C ALA A 103 1.06 16.48 36.07
N ARG A 104 1.44 16.74 37.33
CA ARG A 104 0.85 16.16 38.55
C ARG A 104 0.26 17.20 39.50
N ASP A 105 0.19 18.50 39.10
CA ASP A 105 -0.20 19.59 39.98
C ASP A 105 -1.73 19.76 39.97
N GLU A 106 -2.39 19.06 40.87
CA GLU A 106 -3.84 19.22 41.15
C GLU A 106 -4.17 20.66 41.61
N ASN A 107 -3.19 21.42 42.06
CA ASN A 107 -3.35 22.81 42.57
C ASN A 107 -3.11 23.89 41.51
N GLY A 108 -2.83 23.57 40.27
CA GLY A 108 -2.92 24.48 39.15
C GLY A 108 -1.80 25.49 38.98
N LEU A 109 -0.52 25.20 39.37
CA LEU A 109 0.61 26.11 39.12
C LEU A 109 0.72 26.53 37.66
N VAL A 110 0.57 25.54 36.71
CA VAL A 110 0.64 25.82 35.28
C VAL A 110 -0.51 26.73 34.84
N LYS A 111 -1.72 26.56 35.41
CA LYS A 111 -2.85 27.45 35.15
C LYS A 111 -2.59 28.87 35.63
N GLN A 112 -2.07 29.05 36.86
CA GLN A 112 -1.70 30.35 37.41
C GLN A 112 -0.59 31.02 36.59
N LEU A 113 0.39 30.24 36.10
CA LEU A 113 1.41 30.72 35.16
C LEU A 113 0.76 31.18 33.86
N ALA A 114 -0.20 30.44 33.31
CA ALA A 114 -0.90 30.81 32.07
C ALA A 114 -1.67 32.14 32.27
N GLU A 115 -2.39 32.33 33.39
CA GLU A 115 -3.08 33.56 33.71
C GLU A 115 -2.11 34.78 33.85
N ALA A 116 -0.96 34.57 34.54
CA ALA A 116 0.07 35.59 34.66
C ALA A 116 0.73 35.92 33.31
N ILE A 117 1.06 34.91 32.51
CA ILE A 117 1.63 35.06 31.16
C ILE A 117 0.63 35.82 30.26
N GLY A 118 -0.68 35.53 30.34
CA GLY A 118 -1.69 36.19 29.54
C GLY A 118 -1.68 37.73 29.73
N ARG A 119 -1.38 38.23 30.95
CA ARG A 119 -1.24 39.65 31.21
C ARG A 119 0.00 40.29 30.58
N HIS A 120 1.06 39.52 30.33
CA HIS A 120 2.36 40.01 29.85
C HIS A 120 2.71 39.52 28.44
N LEU A 121 1.80 38.80 27.76
CA LEU A 121 2.08 38.12 26.51
C LEU A 121 2.50 39.10 25.38
N ALA A 122 1.91 40.29 25.37
CA ALA A 122 2.24 41.32 24.38
C ALA A 122 3.67 41.87 24.49
N GLU A 123 4.33 41.67 25.66
CA GLU A 123 5.73 42.08 25.89
C GLU A 123 6.73 41.01 25.48
N CYS A 124 6.26 39.78 25.20
CA CYS A 124 7.12 38.64 24.93
C CYS A 124 7.73 38.72 23.52
N ASN A 125 9.02 38.40 23.43
CA ASN A 125 9.72 38.21 22.15
C ASN A 125 9.52 36.78 21.58
N GLY A 126 10.02 36.52 20.37
CA GLY A 126 9.87 35.23 19.70
C GLY A 126 10.36 34.04 20.53
N GLN A 127 11.51 34.15 21.19
CA GLN A 127 12.06 33.12 22.08
C GLN A 127 11.15 32.82 23.26
N GLU A 128 10.61 33.84 23.88
CA GLU A 128 9.72 33.74 25.04
C GLU A 128 8.39 33.09 24.62
N ILE A 129 7.81 33.50 23.48
CA ILE A 129 6.60 32.90 22.91
C ILE A 129 6.83 31.40 22.62
N ALA A 130 7.93 31.04 21.95
CA ALA A 130 8.28 29.68 21.67
C ALA A 130 8.49 28.81 22.92
N ASN A 131 9.15 29.35 23.94
CA ASN A 131 9.35 28.68 25.23
C ASN A 131 8.05 28.46 25.99
N ILE A 132 7.14 29.45 25.99
CA ILE A 132 5.82 29.37 26.63
C ILE A 132 4.96 28.30 25.93
N ALA A 133 4.84 28.38 24.63
CA ALA A 133 4.09 27.40 23.83
C ALA A 133 4.60 25.97 24.10
N TRP A 134 5.92 25.79 24.02
CA TRP A 134 6.56 24.50 24.32
C TRP A 134 6.28 24.02 25.74
N ALA A 135 6.36 24.93 26.73
CA ALA A 135 6.14 24.58 28.13
C ALA A 135 4.72 24.11 28.39
N PHE A 136 3.71 24.81 27.86
CA PHE A 136 2.31 24.41 28.03
C PHE A 136 2.01 23.09 27.35
N ALA A 137 2.46 22.91 26.10
CA ALA A 137 2.31 21.65 25.40
C ALA A 137 2.99 20.48 26.13
N LYS A 138 4.21 20.68 26.63
CA LYS A 138 4.97 19.67 27.41
C LYS A 138 4.32 19.33 28.74
N SER A 139 3.67 20.30 29.40
CA SER A 139 2.94 20.10 30.66
C SER A 139 1.53 19.53 30.46
N GLY A 140 1.06 19.33 29.21
CA GLY A 140 -0.31 18.88 28.92
C GLY A 140 -1.39 19.93 29.21
N TYR A 141 -1.01 21.22 29.28
CA TYR A 141 -1.95 22.32 29.47
C TYR A 141 -2.41 22.86 28.11
N PHE A 142 -3.63 22.51 27.72
CA PHE A 142 -4.20 22.81 26.41
C PHE A 142 -5.41 23.74 26.51
N ASP A 143 -5.16 25.02 26.90
CA ASP A 143 -6.19 26.04 26.91
C ASP A 143 -6.35 26.70 25.55
N PRO A 144 -7.53 26.56 24.87
CA PRO A 144 -7.74 27.09 23.52
C PRO A 144 -7.54 28.62 23.42
N GLY A 145 -7.93 29.38 24.45
CA GLY A 145 -7.78 30.83 24.46
C GLY A 145 -6.31 31.27 24.55
N MET A 146 -5.52 30.57 25.41
CA MET A 146 -4.09 30.81 25.50
C MET A 146 -3.36 30.46 24.20
N PHE A 147 -3.66 29.32 23.60
CA PHE A 147 -3.04 28.94 22.33
C PHE A 147 -3.46 29.85 21.17
N ALA A 148 -4.69 30.37 21.13
CA ALA A 148 -5.11 31.37 20.15
C ALA A 148 -4.30 32.65 20.28
N ASN A 149 -4.11 33.17 21.52
CA ASN A 149 -3.30 34.34 21.77
C ASN A 149 -1.81 34.13 21.42
N LEU A 150 -1.25 32.98 21.75
CA LEU A 150 0.12 32.58 21.36
C LEU A 150 0.28 32.52 19.86
N ALA A 151 -0.71 32.02 19.14
CA ALA A 151 -0.70 31.97 17.68
C ALA A 151 -0.66 33.37 17.07
N GLU A 152 -1.54 34.27 17.53
CA GLU A 152 -1.58 35.63 17.05
C GLU A 152 -0.23 36.36 17.28
N MET A 153 0.37 36.18 18.46
CA MET A 153 1.67 36.81 18.78
C MET A 153 2.81 36.17 17.96
N ALA A 154 2.79 34.86 17.74
CA ALA A 154 3.76 34.16 16.87
C ALA A 154 3.66 34.66 15.42
N GLU A 155 2.46 34.78 14.87
CA GLU A 155 2.24 35.33 13.52
C GLU A 155 2.79 36.75 13.35
N LYS A 156 2.58 37.64 14.35
CA LYS A 156 3.07 39.01 14.32
C LYS A 156 4.60 39.12 14.33
N GLN A 157 5.29 38.11 14.86
CA GLN A 157 6.75 38.12 15.03
C GLN A 157 7.48 37.08 14.15
N MET A 158 6.77 36.42 13.26
CA MET A 158 7.27 35.27 12.46
C MET A 158 8.60 35.55 11.75
N ASP A 159 8.76 36.73 11.19
CA ASP A 159 9.95 37.13 10.45
C ASP A 159 11.22 37.25 11.33
N ARG A 160 11.04 37.26 12.66
CA ARG A 160 12.13 37.35 13.64
C ARG A 160 12.50 36.02 14.27
N PHE A 161 11.71 35.00 14.01
CA PHE A 161 11.95 33.67 14.60
C PHE A 161 13.16 32.99 13.95
N ASN A 162 14.02 32.44 14.79
CA ASN A 162 15.06 31.53 14.33
C ASN A 162 14.51 30.09 14.17
N SER A 163 15.30 29.21 13.57
CA SER A 163 14.91 27.83 13.27
C SER A 163 14.48 27.02 14.49
N GLN A 164 15.08 27.27 15.66
CA GLN A 164 14.70 26.59 16.91
C GLN A 164 13.36 27.08 17.45
N GLU A 165 13.12 28.38 17.38
CA GLU A 165 11.85 28.99 17.81
C GLU A 165 10.70 28.53 16.94
N ILE A 166 10.88 28.51 15.61
CA ILE A 166 9.94 27.94 14.65
C ILE A 166 9.61 26.48 15.00
N THR A 167 10.64 25.67 15.20
CA THR A 167 10.49 24.25 15.57
C THR A 167 9.70 24.06 16.86
N ASN A 168 10.01 24.85 17.89
CA ASN A 168 9.35 24.75 19.19
C ASN A 168 7.86 25.14 19.11
N VAL A 169 7.53 26.21 18.38
CA VAL A 169 6.14 26.61 18.15
C VAL A 169 5.39 25.52 17.38
N PHE A 170 5.97 25.03 16.28
CA PHE A 170 5.37 23.97 15.48
C PHE A 170 5.06 22.73 16.31
N TRP A 171 6.07 22.27 17.05
CA TRP A 171 5.94 21.11 17.93
C TRP A 171 4.85 21.30 18.99
N ALA A 172 4.81 22.49 19.61
CA ALA A 172 3.85 22.81 20.66
C ALA A 172 2.41 22.76 20.15
N PHE A 173 2.13 23.44 19.04
CA PHE A 173 0.79 23.49 18.45
C PHE A 173 0.35 22.14 17.89
N ALA A 174 1.27 21.38 17.29
CA ALA A 174 0.99 20.02 16.84
C ALA A 174 0.71 19.06 18.02
N THR A 175 1.41 19.25 19.16
CA THR A 175 1.20 18.45 20.37
C THR A 175 -0.14 18.79 21.03
N ALA A 176 -0.51 20.06 21.04
CA ALA A 176 -1.79 20.54 21.57
C ALA A 176 -2.99 20.27 20.65
N GLU A 177 -2.76 19.70 19.47
CA GLU A 177 -3.79 19.43 18.44
C GLU A 177 -4.64 20.67 18.11
N CYS A 178 -4.02 21.88 18.20
CA CYS A 178 -4.68 23.14 17.92
C CYS A 178 -4.77 23.35 16.40
N ASP A 179 -5.97 23.35 15.86
CA ASP A 179 -6.21 23.61 14.43
C ASP A 179 -6.13 25.11 14.13
N ASN A 180 -4.96 25.58 13.69
CA ASN A 180 -4.74 26.95 13.23
C ASN A 180 -4.02 26.94 11.87
N ALA A 181 -4.79 26.76 10.80
CA ALA A 181 -4.29 26.69 9.43
C ALA A 181 -3.48 27.93 9.01
N LYS A 182 -3.82 29.13 9.54
CA LYS A 182 -3.11 30.37 9.23
C LYS A 182 -1.71 30.37 9.82
N LEU A 183 -1.55 30.02 11.09
CA LEU A 183 -0.26 29.91 11.76
C LEU A 183 0.60 28.83 11.07
N PHE A 184 0.04 27.67 10.78
CA PHE A 184 0.79 26.57 10.14
C PHE A 184 1.29 26.95 8.76
N LYS A 185 0.49 27.65 7.97
CA LYS A 185 0.92 28.17 6.66
C LYS A 185 2.04 29.22 6.79
N ALA A 186 1.98 30.10 7.79
CA ALA A 186 3.03 31.08 8.05
C ALA A 186 4.34 30.42 8.50
N LEU A 187 4.26 29.43 9.41
CA LEU A 187 5.39 28.63 9.88
C LEU A 187 6.02 27.83 8.74
N ALA A 188 5.22 27.16 7.89
CA ALA A 188 5.73 26.41 6.73
C ALA A 188 6.51 27.31 5.76
N LYS A 189 6.01 28.51 5.49
CA LYS A 189 6.70 29.50 4.67
C LYS A 189 8.02 30.00 5.32
N ALA A 190 8.03 30.20 6.63
CA ALA A 190 9.24 30.63 7.35
C ALA A 190 10.32 29.54 7.34
N ILE A 191 9.92 28.26 7.41
CA ILE A 191 10.83 27.11 7.33
C ILE A 191 11.51 27.03 5.98
N ASP A 192 10.78 27.17 4.88
CA ASP A 192 11.31 27.00 3.52
C ASP A 192 12.50 27.95 3.26
N GLY A 193 12.46 29.17 3.82
CA GLY A 193 13.57 30.12 3.76
C GLY A 193 14.77 29.83 4.67
N GLN A 194 14.63 28.98 5.68
CA GLN A 194 15.63 28.80 6.76
C GLN A 194 16.12 27.35 6.95
N LEU A 195 15.72 26.39 6.12
CA LEU A 195 16.02 24.96 6.29
C LEU A 195 17.50 24.63 6.50
N HIS A 196 18.41 25.42 5.90
CA HIS A 196 19.86 25.23 6.07
C HIS A 196 20.35 25.48 7.51
N GLY A 197 19.58 26.22 8.33
CA GLY A 197 19.87 26.52 9.73
C GLY A 197 19.35 25.49 10.73
N PHE A 198 18.58 24.49 10.25
CA PHE A 198 18.02 23.47 11.14
C PHE A 198 19.04 22.38 11.46
N ASN A 199 19.17 22.04 12.74
CA ASN A 199 19.89 20.85 13.16
C ASN A 199 19.00 19.59 12.98
N SER A 200 19.56 18.40 13.24
CA SER A 200 18.84 17.12 13.08
C SER A 200 17.54 17.05 13.88
N GLN A 201 17.55 17.52 15.13
CA GLN A 201 16.39 17.59 16.01
C GLN A 201 15.34 18.56 15.47
N GLY A 202 15.75 19.73 14.96
CA GLY A 202 14.84 20.69 14.35
C GLY A 202 14.14 20.12 13.11
N LEU A 203 14.90 19.46 12.23
CA LEU A 203 14.35 18.82 11.03
C LEU A 203 13.35 17.71 11.38
N SER A 204 13.71 16.80 12.28
CA SER A 204 12.87 15.66 12.67
C SER A 204 11.59 16.12 13.39
N ASN A 205 11.69 17.09 14.31
CA ASN A 205 10.53 17.63 15.04
C ASN A 205 9.59 18.42 14.13
N THR A 206 10.14 19.16 13.17
CA THR A 206 9.34 19.88 12.18
C THR A 206 8.58 18.92 11.26
N ALA A 207 9.27 17.90 10.73
CA ALA A 207 8.61 16.86 9.92
C ALA A 207 7.52 16.15 10.73
N TRP A 208 7.81 15.81 11.99
CA TRP A 208 6.86 15.18 12.91
C TRP A 208 5.63 16.05 13.13
N ALA A 209 5.82 17.34 13.38
CA ALA A 209 4.73 18.27 13.63
C ALA A 209 3.83 18.44 12.39
N LEU A 210 4.42 18.62 11.20
CA LEU A 210 3.70 18.68 9.92
C LEU A 210 2.84 17.42 9.68
N ALA A 211 3.42 16.24 9.91
CA ALA A 211 2.72 14.97 9.74
C ALA A 211 1.60 14.77 10.78
N LYS A 212 1.81 15.20 12.02
CA LYS A 212 0.83 15.11 13.12
C LYS A 212 -0.42 15.90 12.84
N ILE A 213 -0.29 17.13 12.33
CA ILE A 213 -1.41 18.02 11.99
C ILE A 213 -2.02 17.76 10.61
N GLY A 214 -1.46 16.82 9.84
CA GLY A 214 -1.93 16.52 8.49
C GLY A 214 -1.61 17.60 7.45
N TYR A 215 -0.66 18.52 7.72
CA TYR A 215 -0.21 19.52 6.74
C TYR A 215 0.80 18.87 5.80
N VAL A 216 0.37 18.50 4.60
CA VAL A 216 1.19 17.82 3.60
C VAL A 216 1.53 18.77 2.45
N ASP A 217 2.76 19.27 2.45
CA ASP A 217 3.37 20.00 1.35
C ASP A 217 4.53 19.20 0.78
N ALA A 218 4.35 18.65 -0.42
CA ALA A 218 5.33 17.77 -1.06
C ALA A 218 6.67 18.44 -1.33
N THR A 219 6.70 19.76 -1.58
CA THR A 219 7.93 20.51 -1.82
C THR A 219 8.72 20.66 -0.53
N LEU A 220 8.04 21.05 0.55
CA LEU A 220 8.65 21.19 1.87
C LEU A 220 9.19 19.86 2.38
N PHE A 221 8.41 18.78 2.29
CA PHE A 221 8.87 17.44 2.67
C PHE A 221 10.08 16.98 1.85
N ARG A 222 10.12 17.26 0.55
CA ARG A 222 11.28 16.97 -0.30
C ARG A 222 12.53 17.72 0.15
N THR A 223 12.41 19.01 0.48
CA THR A 223 13.54 19.82 0.95
C THR A 223 14.03 19.34 2.32
N ILE A 224 13.09 18.94 3.22
CA ILE A 224 13.44 18.31 4.50
C ILE A 224 14.17 16.98 4.26
N ALA A 225 13.71 16.13 3.33
CA ALA A 225 14.36 14.86 3.00
C ALA A 225 15.80 15.07 2.53
N GLN A 226 16.02 15.97 1.57
CA GLN A 226 17.35 16.28 1.03
C GLN A 226 18.29 16.85 2.09
N THR A 227 17.77 17.67 3.00
CA THR A 227 18.58 18.26 4.09
C THR A 227 18.90 17.20 5.15
N ALA A 228 17.96 16.34 5.48
CA ALA A 228 18.16 15.22 6.40
C ALA A 228 19.19 14.21 5.87
N GLN A 229 19.13 13.84 4.58
CA GLN A 229 20.09 12.94 3.94
C GLN A 229 21.53 13.46 4.06
N LYS A 230 21.74 14.76 3.83
CA LYS A 230 23.07 15.41 3.96
C LYS A 230 23.61 15.41 5.39
N ASN A 231 22.75 15.38 6.38
CA ASN A 231 23.07 15.49 7.80
C ASN A 231 22.83 14.20 8.60
N MET A 232 22.56 13.06 7.93
CA MET A 232 22.11 11.82 8.58
C MET A 232 23.04 11.33 9.68
N ASP A 233 24.33 11.55 9.56
CA ASP A 233 25.33 11.16 10.58
C ASP A 233 25.17 11.89 11.92
N ARG A 234 24.47 13.02 11.94
CA ARG A 234 24.23 13.85 13.14
C ARG A 234 22.93 13.52 13.84
N PHE A 235 22.10 12.66 13.24
CA PHE A 235 20.83 12.25 13.84
C PHE A 235 21.08 11.32 15.03
N ASN A 236 20.40 11.56 16.13
CA ASN A 236 20.30 10.61 17.22
C ASN A 236 19.16 9.60 16.98
N ALA A 237 18.99 8.62 17.86
CA ALA A 237 17.97 7.59 17.70
C ALA A 237 16.53 8.16 17.68
N GLN A 238 16.24 9.18 18.51
CA GLN A 238 14.94 9.84 18.55
C GLN A 238 14.66 10.64 17.26
N ASP A 239 15.65 11.41 16.78
CA ASP A 239 15.55 12.16 15.53
C ASP A 239 15.29 11.22 14.34
N PHE A 240 16.02 10.10 14.31
CA PHE A 240 15.84 9.05 13.30
C PHE A 240 14.41 8.49 13.30
N SER A 241 13.91 8.08 14.47
CA SER A 241 12.57 7.50 14.59
C SER A 241 11.47 8.51 14.25
N ASN A 242 11.60 9.77 14.71
CA ASN A 242 10.64 10.84 14.41
C ASN A 242 10.58 11.12 12.91
N LEU A 243 11.72 11.15 12.23
CA LEU A 243 11.78 11.37 10.79
C LEU A 243 11.13 10.22 10.02
N CYS A 244 11.46 8.95 10.36
CA CYS A 244 10.81 7.77 9.76
C CYS A 244 9.28 7.87 9.88
N TRP A 245 8.79 8.12 11.10
CA TRP A 245 7.37 8.19 11.39
C TRP A 245 6.68 9.33 10.64
N ALA A 246 7.30 10.50 10.60
CA ALA A 246 6.75 11.69 9.96
C ALA A 246 6.49 11.47 8.46
N PHE A 247 7.49 10.98 7.74
CA PHE A 247 7.38 10.72 6.30
C PHE A 247 6.37 9.61 5.99
N ALA A 248 6.37 8.54 6.78
CA ALA A 248 5.41 7.46 6.63
C ALA A 248 3.96 7.90 6.94
N LYS A 249 3.76 8.72 7.99
CA LYS A 249 2.45 9.24 8.40
C LYS A 249 1.89 10.22 7.38
N ALA A 250 2.74 11.10 6.84
CA ALA A 250 2.38 12.07 5.81
C ALA A 250 2.19 11.45 4.41
N GLY A 251 2.45 10.15 4.23
CA GLY A 251 2.39 9.52 2.92
C GLY A 251 3.48 9.96 1.94
N GLN A 252 4.54 10.62 2.44
CA GLN A 252 5.65 11.12 1.64
C GLN A 252 6.77 10.07 1.56
N TYR A 253 6.58 9.07 0.69
CA TYR A 253 7.47 7.91 0.57
C TYR A 253 8.67 8.20 -0.33
N ASP A 254 9.55 9.10 0.10
CA ASP A 254 10.81 9.40 -0.62
C ASP A 254 11.75 8.20 -0.59
N ALA A 255 11.94 7.55 -1.73
CA ALA A 255 12.70 6.30 -1.84
C ALA A 255 14.19 6.46 -1.50
N GLU A 256 14.78 7.62 -1.80
CA GLU A 256 16.17 7.92 -1.48
C GLU A 256 16.37 8.14 0.02
N LEU A 257 15.44 8.86 0.65
CA LEU A 257 15.44 9.05 2.11
C LEU A 257 15.28 7.70 2.82
N PHE A 258 14.26 6.88 2.46
CA PHE A 258 14.05 5.58 3.10
C PHE A 258 15.21 4.61 2.87
N THR A 259 15.89 4.67 1.72
CA THR A 259 17.13 3.90 1.48
C THR A 259 18.25 4.37 2.40
N THR A 260 18.39 5.69 2.59
CA THR A 260 19.40 6.26 3.49
C THR A 260 19.09 5.93 4.95
N LEU A 261 17.81 6.03 5.35
CA LEU A 261 17.36 5.62 6.68
C LEU A 261 17.62 4.13 6.94
N ALA A 262 17.33 3.25 5.97
CA ALA A 262 17.59 1.81 6.10
C ALA A 262 19.08 1.50 6.31
N LYS A 263 19.97 2.14 5.57
CA LYS A 263 21.43 2.01 5.73
C LYS A 263 21.93 2.46 7.12
N ASN A 264 21.25 3.44 7.72
CA ASN A 264 21.63 3.97 9.04
C ASN A 264 20.83 3.36 10.20
N ALA A 265 19.83 2.55 9.91
CA ALA A 265 18.94 1.98 10.93
C ALA A 265 19.69 1.18 11.99
N GLU A 266 20.63 0.32 11.58
CA GLU A 266 21.40 -0.53 12.50
C GLU A 266 22.17 0.27 13.57
N ARG A 267 22.74 1.42 13.18
CA ARG A 267 23.43 2.36 14.07
C ARG A 267 22.54 2.87 15.22
N HIS A 268 21.24 3.03 14.95
CA HIS A 268 20.28 3.64 15.88
C HIS A 268 19.46 2.63 16.67
N MET A 269 19.21 1.43 16.13
CA MET A 269 18.30 0.43 16.72
C MET A 269 18.62 0.09 18.17
N GLY A 270 19.89 -0.04 18.54
CA GLY A 270 20.31 -0.36 19.90
C GLY A 270 19.89 0.70 20.93
N ASN A 271 19.83 1.97 20.52
CA ASN A 271 19.53 3.13 21.35
C ASN A 271 18.06 3.58 21.28
N LEU A 272 17.25 3.01 20.38
CA LEU A 272 15.81 3.28 20.29
C LEU A 272 15.09 2.73 21.52
N ASN A 273 14.16 3.49 22.10
CA ASN A 273 13.20 2.96 23.08
C ASN A 273 12.12 2.11 22.38
N ALA A 274 11.17 1.56 23.13
CA ALA A 274 10.09 0.72 22.58
C ALA A 274 9.29 1.43 21.48
N GLN A 275 8.82 2.64 21.75
CA GLN A 275 8.11 3.48 20.80
C GLN A 275 8.94 3.79 19.55
N GLY A 276 10.24 4.07 19.71
CA GLY A 276 11.15 4.34 18.59
C GLY A 276 11.32 3.15 17.67
N LEU A 277 11.45 1.94 18.22
CA LEU A 277 11.50 0.69 17.45
C LEU A 277 10.18 0.43 16.72
N SER A 278 9.06 0.54 17.43
CA SER A 278 7.71 0.40 16.89
C SER A 278 7.45 1.36 15.74
N ASN A 279 7.69 2.66 15.95
CA ASN A 279 7.51 3.70 14.93
C ASN A 279 8.40 3.47 13.72
N SER A 280 9.66 3.07 13.92
CA SER A 280 10.60 2.86 12.81
C SER A 280 10.19 1.68 11.95
N VAL A 281 9.94 0.50 12.54
CA VAL A 281 9.54 -0.69 11.77
C VAL A 281 8.18 -0.49 11.07
N TRP A 282 7.24 0.18 11.74
CA TRP A 282 5.95 0.56 11.14
C TRP A 282 6.15 1.48 9.94
N SER A 283 7.06 2.45 10.03
CA SER A 283 7.34 3.40 8.97
C SER A 283 7.93 2.74 7.73
N PHE A 284 8.91 1.84 7.90
CA PHE A 284 9.47 1.07 6.79
C PHE A 284 8.41 0.20 6.11
N ALA A 285 7.55 -0.46 6.90
CA ALA A 285 6.45 -1.25 6.35
C ALA A 285 5.43 -0.38 5.61
N LYS A 286 5.05 0.76 6.17
CA LYS A 286 4.10 1.72 5.59
C LYS A 286 4.63 2.30 4.28
N ALA A 287 5.91 2.65 4.23
CA ALA A 287 6.58 3.17 3.04
C ALA A 287 6.86 2.10 1.96
N GLY A 288 6.57 0.83 2.23
CA GLY A 288 6.84 -0.26 1.31
C GLY A 288 8.34 -0.61 1.18
N HIS A 289 9.18 -0.18 2.12
CA HIS A 289 10.61 -0.50 2.17
C HIS A 289 10.82 -1.81 2.94
N LEU A 290 10.48 -2.94 2.29
CA LEU A 290 10.33 -4.27 2.90
C LEU A 290 11.60 -5.13 2.76
N ASN A 291 12.74 -4.65 3.26
CA ASN A 291 14.00 -5.39 3.23
C ASN A 291 14.03 -6.46 4.34
N ALA A 292 14.18 -7.75 3.97
CA ALA A 292 14.14 -8.87 4.92
C ALA A 292 15.25 -8.81 5.98
N GLU A 293 16.46 -8.39 5.62
CA GLU A 293 17.59 -8.24 6.56
C GLU A 293 17.32 -7.14 7.58
N LEU A 294 16.78 -6.01 7.13
CA LEU A 294 16.37 -4.91 7.99
C LEU A 294 15.32 -5.37 9.02
N PHE A 295 14.26 -6.08 8.57
CA PHE A 295 13.23 -6.61 9.46
C PHE A 295 13.78 -7.65 10.42
N THR A 296 14.67 -8.55 9.98
CA THR A 296 15.35 -9.51 10.87
C THR A 296 16.16 -8.79 11.95
N THR A 297 16.84 -7.70 11.59
CA THR A 297 17.65 -6.92 12.55
C THR A 297 16.75 -6.15 13.54
N PHE A 298 15.61 -5.59 13.08
CA PHE A 298 14.60 -5.02 13.97
C PHE A 298 14.04 -6.08 14.93
N GLY A 299 13.68 -7.29 14.44
CA GLY A 299 13.16 -8.39 15.26
C GLY A 299 14.07 -8.71 16.42
N LYS A 300 15.35 -8.96 16.15
CA LYS A 300 16.35 -9.26 17.19
C LYS A 300 16.48 -8.15 18.24
N ASN A 301 16.41 -6.87 17.84
CA ASN A 301 16.50 -5.76 18.79
C ASN A 301 15.21 -5.59 19.62
N ILE A 302 14.03 -5.79 19.00
CA ILE A 302 12.74 -5.76 19.69
C ILE A 302 12.66 -6.90 20.70
N GLU A 303 12.96 -8.14 20.29
CA GLU A 303 12.99 -9.31 21.18
C GLU A 303 13.89 -9.08 22.38
N ARG A 304 15.15 -8.65 22.13
CA ARG A 304 16.12 -8.37 23.22
C ARG A 304 15.56 -7.38 24.23
N LYS A 305 14.90 -6.30 23.79
CA LYS A 305 14.31 -5.31 24.71
C LYS A 305 13.06 -5.85 25.42
N MET A 306 12.22 -6.62 24.74
CA MET A 306 11.06 -7.26 25.36
C MET A 306 11.47 -8.27 26.44
N PHE A 307 12.59 -8.99 26.26
CA PHE A 307 13.11 -9.91 27.26
C PHE A 307 13.77 -9.17 28.44
N ALA A 308 14.51 -8.10 28.19
CA ALA A 308 15.28 -7.39 29.24
C ALA A 308 14.37 -6.85 30.36
N ASN A 309 13.20 -6.27 30.03
CA ASN A 309 12.29 -5.63 30.99
C ASN A 309 10.93 -6.34 31.08
N ASN A 310 10.89 -7.63 30.76
CA ASN A 310 9.65 -8.42 30.74
C ASN A 310 8.50 -7.77 29.91
N GLY A 311 8.88 -6.92 28.93
CA GLY A 311 7.98 -6.26 27.99
C GLY A 311 7.27 -5.01 28.52
N THR A 312 7.54 -4.57 29.76
CA THR A 312 6.82 -3.43 30.38
C THR A 312 7.03 -2.09 29.69
N ASP A 313 8.07 -1.97 28.86
CA ASP A 313 8.38 -0.75 28.11
C ASP A 313 7.53 -0.60 26.83
N PHE A 314 6.87 -1.68 26.37
CA PHE A 314 6.03 -1.69 25.17
C PHE A 314 4.57 -1.59 25.56
N ASN A 315 3.89 -0.56 25.07
CA ASN A 315 2.44 -0.43 25.23
C ASN A 315 1.66 -1.22 24.16
N ALA A 316 0.33 -1.28 24.28
CA ALA A 316 -0.56 -2.00 23.38
C ALA A 316 -0.39 -1.57 21.91
N GLN A 317 -0.30 -0.26 21.66
CA GLN A 317 -0.10 0.30 20.31
C GLN A 317 1.25 -0.09 19.72
N ASP A 318 2.33 -0.13 20.52
CA ASP A 318 3.65 -0.57 20.07
C ASP A 318 3.62 -2.02 19.58
N ILE A 319 2.97 -2.91 20.37
CA ILE A 319 2.82 -4.33 20.04
C ILE A 319 2.03 -4.50 18.74
N ALA A 320 0.89 -3.80 18.61
CA ALA A 320 0.06 -3.84 17.42
C ALA A 320 0.76 -3.31 16.17
N ASN A 321 1.50 -2.19 16.29
CA ASN A 321 2.24 -1.60 15.18
C ASN A 321 3.39 -2.51 14.71
N ILE A 322 4.13 -3.14 15.64
CA ILE A 322 5.17 -4.11 15.31
C ILE A 322 4.56 -5.30 14.57
N ALA A 323 3.52 -5.91 15.13
CA ALA A 323 2.83 -7.02 14.48
C ALA A 323 2.34 -6.65 13.07
N TRP A 324 1.67 -5.50 12.94
CA TRP A 324 1.19 -5.00 11.66
C TRP A 324 2.30 -4.79 10.63
N ALA A 325 3.45 -4.25 11.06
CA ALA A 325 4.60 -4.03 10.19
C ALA A 325 5.13 -5.34 9.60
N TYR A 326 5.27 -6.38 10.43
CA TYR A 326 5.71 -7.70 9.98
C TYR A 326 4.65 -8.42 9.12
N GLY A 327 3.36 -8.30 9.47
CA GLY A 327 2.26 -8.78 8.64
C GLY A 327 2.24 -8.11 7.27
N LYS A 328 2.44 -6.78 7.22
CA LYS A 328 2.54 -6.01 5.97
C LYS A 328 3.77 -6.38 5.15
N ALA A 329 4.90 -6.62 5.79
CA ALA A 329 6.14 -7.06 5.16
C ALA A 329 6.09 -8.53 4.70
N CYS A 330 5.07 -9.29 5.11
CA CYS A 330 5.02 -10.74 4.96
C CYS A 330 6.32 -11.41 5.48
N HIS A 331 6.89 -10.89 6.56
CA HIS A 331 8.13 -11.38 7.16
C HIS A 331 7.81 -12.09 8.48
N LEU A 332 7.75 -13.43 8.44
CA LEU A 332 7.51 -14.22 9.64
C LEU A 332 8.80 -14.38 10.45
N ASP A 333 8.76 -13.92 11.69
CA ASP A 333 9.75 -14.18 12.74
C ASP A 333 9.04 -14.88 13.90
N ASP A 334 9.22 -16.20 13.99
CA ASP A 334 8.49 -17.06 14.93
C ASP A 334 8.82 -16.73 16.39
N ALA A 335 10.05 -16.34 16.70
CA ALA A 335 10.47 -15.98 18.03
C ALA A 335 9.80 -14.66 18.46
N LEU A 336 9.88 -13.64 17.62
CA LEU A 336 9.22 -12.35 17.84
C LEU A 336 7.70 -12.53 18.05
N PHE A 337 7.01 -13.27 17.17
CA PHE A 337 5.56 -13.45 17.25
C PHE A 337 5.14 -14.25 18.49
N THR A 338 5.97 -15.16 18.97
CA THR A 338 5.74 -15.84 20.27
C THR A 338 5.78 -14.86 21.43
N VAL A 339 6.71 -13.91 21.41
CA VAL A 339 6.84 -12.88 22.46
C VAL A 339 5.69 -11.87 22.36
N LEU A 340 5.36 -11.41 21.14
CA LEU A 340 4.23 -10.50 20.92
C LEU A 340 2.90 -11.07 21.42
N ALA A 341 2.60 -12.36 21.14
CA ALA A 341 1.38 -13.01 21.62
C ALA A 341 1.31 -12.99 23.16
N ARG A 342 2.41 -13.40 23.81
CA ARG A 342 2.48 -13.44 25.29
C ARG A 342 2.36 -12.05 25.92
N MET A 343 2.91 -10.99 25.28
CA MET A 343 2.80 -9.63 25.80
C MET A 343 1.39 -9.09 25.58
N ALA A 344 0.80 -9.32 24.39
CA ALA A 344 -0.56 -8.92 24.08
C ALA A 344 -1.59 -9.56 25.03
N GLU A 345 -1.45 -10.85 25.37
CA GLU A 345 -2.32 -11.52 26.36
C GLU A 345 -2.28 -10.81 27.73
N LYS A 346 -1.12 -10.33 28.18
CA LYS A 346 -0.95 -9.67 29.48
C LYS A 346 -1.63 -8.29 29.55
N CYS A 347 -1.57 -7.51 28.49
CA CYS A 347 -2.07 -6.13 28.45
C CYS A 347 -3.25 -5.93 27.49
N LEU A 348 -4.02 -6.99 27.20
CA LEU A 348 -5.13 -6.94 26.24
C LEU A 348 -6.19 -5.89 26.60
N HIS A 349 -6.32 -5.56 27.88
CA HIS A 349 -7.26 -4.54 28.35
C HIS A 349 -6.88 -3.11 27.92
N ASP A 350 -5.59 -2.88 27.62
CA ASP A 350 -5.09 -1.58 27.16
C ASP A 350 -5.18 -1.40 25.63
N PHE A 351 -5.45 -2.48 24.90
CA PHE A 351 -5.62 -2.41 23.45
C PHE A 351 -6.92 -1.70 23.08
N ASN A 352 -6.87 -0.76 22.16
CA ASN A 352 -8.08 -0.27 21.49
C ASN A 352 -8.53 -1.27 20.40
N THR A 353 -9.69 -1.04 19.83
CA THR A 353 -10.29 -1.93 18.83
C THR A 353 -9.41 -2.08 17.58
N GLN A 354 -8.82 -0.99 17.10
CA GLN A 354 -7.92 -1.01 15.93
C GLN A 354 -6.64 -1.80 16.20
N ASP A 355 -6.08 -1.68 17.41
CA ASP A 355 -4.89 -2.42 17.81
C ASP A 355 -5.15 -3.93 17.84
N ILE A 356 -6.32 -4.34 18.34
CA ILE A 356 -6.77 -5.74 18.33
C ILE A 356 -6.85 -6.28 16.90
N VAL A 357 -7.49 -5.53 16.01
CA VAL A 357 -7.63 -5.93 14.60
C VAL A 357 -6.28 -6.01 13.90
N ASN A 358 -5.43 -5.01 14.07
CA ASN A 358 -4.07 -5.01 13.50
C ASN A 358 -3.25 -6.21 13.96
N LEU A 359 -3.33 -6.52 15.25
CA LEU A 359 -2.63 -7.66 15.86
C LEU A 359 -3.13 -8.98 15.26
N THR A 360 -4.42 -9.25 15.35
CA THR A 360 -5.02 -10.52 14.91
C THR A 360 -4.91 -10.73 13.40
N TRP A 361 -5.11 -9.68 12.61
CA TRP A 361 -4.89 -9.70 11.17
C TRP A 361 -3.44 -10.08 10.82
N SER A 362 -2.46 -9.53 11.54
CA SER A 362 -1.04 -9.80 11.28
C SER A 362 -0.69 -11.26 11.52
N PHE A 363 -1.17 -11.83 12.62
CA PHE A 363 -1.00 -13.25 12.95
C PHE A 363 -1.62 -14.13 11.87
N SER A 364 -2.85 -13.81 11.45
CA SER A 364 -3.56 -14.54 10.41
C SER A 364 -2.88 -14.41 9.03
N LYS A 365 -2.43 -13.21 8.67
CA LYS A 365 -1.73 -12.93 7.40
C LYS A 365 -0.44 -13.74 7.25
N LEU A 366 0.26 -13.97 8.35
CA LEU A 366 1.49 -14.76 8.38
C LEU A 366 1.24 -16.26 8.57
N GLY A 367 -0.02 -16.69 8.69
CA GLY A 367 -0.39 -18.09 8.93
C GLY A 367 0.03 -18.61 10.31
N ARG A 368 0.24 -17.70 11.27
CA ARG A 368 0.62 -18.02 12.64
C ARG A 368 -0.54 -17.80 13.60
N PHE A 369 -1.20 -18.87 14.03
CA PHE A 369 -2.36 -18.78 14.90
C PHE A 369 -1.97 -19.13 16.35
N ASP A 370 -2.02 -18.13 17.23
CA ASP A 370 -1.95 -18.34 18.67
C ASP A 370 -3.37 -18.49 19.24
N MET A 371 -3.73 -19.72 19.60
CA MET A 371 -5.11 -20.04 20.01
C MET A 371 -5.49 -19.43 21.35
N LYS A 372 -4.52 -19.17 22.24
CA LYS A 372 -4.79 -18.50 23.51
C LYS A 372 -5.08 -17.03 23.32
N LEU A 373 -4.26 -16.37 22.51
CA LEU A 373 -4.48 -14.97 22.15
C LEU A 373 -5.84 -14.78 21.45
N LEU A 374 -6.18 -15.61 20.47
CA LEU A 374 -7.47 -15.51 19.78
C LEU A 374 -8.66 -15.69 20.70
N GLU A 375 -8.59 -16.65 21.64
CA GLU A 375 -9.68 -16.84 22.61
C GLU A 375 -9.79 -15.66 23.59
N ALA A 376 -8.67 -15.12 24.08
CA ALA A 376 -8.65 -13.93 24.92
C ALA A 376 -9.24 -12.70 24.21
N VAL A 377 -8.85 -12.49 22.94
CA VAL A 377 -9.39 -11.41 22.10
C VAL A 377 -10.90 -11.58 21.90
N LYS A 378 -11.37 -12.79 21.58
CA LYS A 378 -12.81 -13.06 21.40
C LYS A 378 -13.60 -12.71 22.67
N VAL A 379 -13.12 -13.14 23.82
CA VAL A 379 -13.75 -12.81 25.12
C VAL A 379 -13.78 -11.29 25.35
N SER A 380 -12.70 -10.60 25.00
CA SER A 380 -12.60 -9.13 25.12
C SER A 380 -13.59 -8.42 24.21
N LEU A 381 -13.70 -8.85 22.94
CA LEU A 381 -14.63 -8.30 21.94
C LEU A 381 -16.08 -8.47 22.37
N LEU A 382 -16.45 -9.67 22.80
CA LEU A 382 -17.85 -10.00 23.20
C LEU A 382 -18.30 -9.25 24.46
N LYS A 383 -17.37 -8.76 25.31
CA LYS A 383 -17.73 -8.03 26.53
C LYS A 383 -18.24 -6.61 26.30
N SER A 384 -17.62 -5.83 25.42
CA SER A 384 -17.97 -4.39 25.32
C SER A 384 -17.41 -3.63 24.10
N ARG A 385 -16.77 -4.30 23.12
CA ARG A 385 -16.00 -3.60 22.08
C ARG A 385 -16.54 -3.73 20.67
N LEU A 386 -17.65 -4.46 20.50
CA LEU A 386 -18.20 -4.73 19.17
C LEU A 386 -18.86 -3.51 18.54
N ASP A 387 -19.39 -2.59 19.35
CA ASP A 387 -20.07 -1.39 18.85
C ASP A 387 -19.09 -0.34 18.30
N ASP A 388 -17.80 -0.47 18.62
CA ASP A 388 -16.74 0.43 18.14
C ASP A 388 -16.12 -0.04 16.81
N LEU A 389 -16.55 -1.21 16.29
CA LEU A 389 -16.00 -1.77 15.05
C LEU A 389 -16.57 -1.05 13.81
N ASP A 390 -15.72 -0.60 12.93
CA ASP A 390 -16.09 -0.20 11.55
C ASP A 390 -16.18 -1.42 10.62
N ALA A 391 -16.67 -1.22 9.40
CA ALA A 391 -16.86 -2.30 8.43
C ALA A 391 -15.56 -3.04 8.07
N PRO A 392 -14.43 -2.37 7.79
CA PRO A 392 -13.16 -3.06 7.54
C PRO A 392 -12.70 -3.93 8.72
N ASN A 393 -12.91 -3.45 9.95
CA ASN A 393 -12.53 -4.19 11.16
C ASN A 393 -13.42 -5.43 11.38
N ILE A 394 -14.71 -5.33 11.12
CA ILE A 394 -15.64 -6.47 11.18
C ILE A 394 -15.22 -7.54 10.17
N ALA A 395 -14.97 -7.17 8.92
CA ALA A 395 -14.56 -8.10 7.89
C ALA A 395 -13.20 -8.76 8.20
N ASN A 396 -12.21 -7.99 8.68
CA ASN A 396 -10.90 -8.52 9.07
C ASN A 396 -10.97 -9.50 10.24
N LEU A 397 -11.80 -9.21 11.24
CA LEU A 397 -12.01 -10.13 12.37
C LEU A 397 -12.71 -11.42 11.93
N ALA A 398 -13.80 -11.31 11.18
CA ALA A 398 -14.51 -12.48 10.67
C ALA A 398 -13.56 -13.37 9.84
N TRP A 399 -12.78 -12.76 8.94
CA TRP A 399 -11.78 -13.47 8.15
C TRP A 399 -10.70 -14.13 9.01
N THR A 400 -10.17 -13.43 10.03
CA THR A 400 -9.13 -13.96 10.93
C THR A 400 -9.62 -15.21 11.67
N TYR A 401 -10.85 -15.14 12.23
CA TYR A 401 -11.41 -16.25 12.97
C TYR A 401 -11.86 -17.41 12.09
N ASP A 402 -12.32 -17.14 10.86
CA ASP A 402 -12.58 -18.15 9.85
C ASP A 402 -11.30 -18.91 9.49
N LYS A 403 -10.23 -18.18 9.15
CA LYS A 403 -8.90 -18.75 8.86
C LYS A 403 -8.33 -19.59 10.01
N ALA A 404 -8.57 -19.18 11.24
CA ALA A 404 -8.15 -19.93 12.43
C ALA A 404 -9.07 -21.11 12.75
N GLY A 405 -10.16 -21.31 12.01
CA GLY A 405 -11.19 -22.34 12.32
C GLY A 405 -11.90 -22.09 13.66
N LYS A 406 -12.01 -20.81 14.06
CA LYS A 406 -12.57 -20.38 15.37
C LYS A 406 -13.76 -19.43 15.22
N LEU A 407 -14.27 -19.24 14.02
CA LEU A 407 -15.48 -18.45 13.76
C LEU A 407 -16.71 -19.27 14.13
N ASP A 408 -17.15 -19.16 15.39
CA ASP A 408 -18.36 -19.81 15.87
C ASP A 408 -19.60 -18.92 15.72
N ASP A 409 -20.79 -19.54 15.91
CA ASP A 409 -22.07 -18.86 15.69
C ASP A 409 -22.31 -17.68 16.64
N ASN A 410 -21.73 -17.67 17.84
CA ASN A 410 -21.86 -16.58 18.80
C ASN A 410 -21.06 -15.34 18.30
N LEU A 411 -19.83 -15.54 17.84
CA LEU A 411 -19.01 -14.46 17.29
C LEU A 411 -19.60 -13.95 15.97
N VAL A 412 -20.08 -14.85 15.10
CA VAL A 412 -20.78 -14.48 13.85
C VAL A 412 -21.97 -13.56 14.12
N SER A 413 -22.90 -14.01 14.98
CA SER A 413 -24.11 -13.24 15.30
C SER A 413 -23.80 -11.91 15.98
N SER A 414 -22.69 -11.84 16.72
CA SER A 414 -22.26 -10.62 17.38
C SER A 414 -21.62 -9.63 16.40
N LEU A 415 -20.78 -10.10 15.49
CA LEU A 415 -20.20 -9.27 14.41
C LEU A 415 -21.29 -8.84 13.40
N ALA A 416 -22.23 -9.71 13.05
CA ALA A 416 -23.36 -9.39 12.19
C ALA A 416 -24.22 -8.25 12.79
N ARG A 417 -24.57 -8.34 14.07
CA ARG A 417 -25.32 -7.26 14.75
C ARG A 417 -24.56 -5.94 14.79
N ALA A 418 -23.24 -5.97 15.01
CA ALA A 418 -22.41 -4.78 14.95
C ALA A 418 -22.42 -4.15 13.55
N ALA A 419 -22.34 -4.99 12.50
CA ALA A 419 -22.44 -4.55 11.11
C ALA A 419 -23.80 -3.94 10.78
N VAL A 420 -24.92 -4.59 11.20
CA VAL A 420 -26.29 -4.09 10.95
C VAL A 420 -26.50 -2.71 11.55
N LYS A 421 -26.01 -2.45 12.77
CA LYS A 421 -26.14 -1.13 13.42
C LYS A 421 -25.54 0.00 12.57
N ARG A 422 -24.50 -0.27 11.82
CA ARG A 422 -23.72 0.73 11.07
C ARG A 422 -23.80 0.57 9.54
N VAL A 423 -24.59 -0.35 9.05
CA VAL A 423 -24.65 -0.71 7.63
C VAL A 423 -24.91 0.50 6.69
N ASN A 424 -25.61 1.53 7.20
CA ASN A 424 -25.89 2.77 6.45
C ASN A 424 -24.67 3.68 6.28
N GLU A 425 -23.60 3.46 7.06
CA GLU A 425 -22.32 4.18 6.96
C GLU A 425 -21.34 3.50 6.00
N PHE A 426 -21.68 2.28 5.55
CA PHE A 426 -20.82 1.45 4.72
C PHE A 426 -20.71 2.00 3.31
N THR A 427 -19.48 2.02 2.80
CA THR A 427 -19.19 2.28 1.37
C THR A 427 -19.49 1.03 0.53
N ALA A 428 -19.53 1.16 -0.80
CA ALA A 428 -19.67 0.02 -1.71
C ALA A 428 -18.63 -1.08 -1.46
N THR A 429 -17.37 -0.69 -1.25
CA THR A 429 -16.26 -1.61 -0.94
C THR A 429 -16.46 -2.29 0.42
N ASP A 430 -16.95 -1.57 1.44
CA ASP A 430 -17.19 -2.16 2.77
C ASP A 430 -18.27 -3.24 2.70
N ILE A 431 -19.38 -2.96 2.02
CA ILE A 431 -20.48 -3.93 1.82
C ILE A 431 -19.95 -5.16 1.09
N THR A 432 -19.22 -4.97 0.01
CA THR A 432 -18.64 -6.08 -0.77
C THR A 432 -17.76 -6.96 0.10
N ASN A 433 -16.87 -6.36 0.89
CA ASN A 433 -15.93 -7.10 1.74
C ASN A 433 -16.63 -7.85 2.87
N VAL A 434 -17.59 -7.20 3.55
CA VAL A 434 -18.35 -7.85 4.63
C VAL A 434 -19.20 -9.00 4.08
N ALA A 435 -19.99 -8.75 3.02
CA ALA A 435 -20.83 -9.77 2.39
C ALA A 435 -20.01 -10.97 1.93
N TRP A 436 -18.90 -10.70 1.24
CA TRP A 436 -18.01 -11.76 0.78
C TRP A 436 -17.44 -12.59 1.93
N THR A 437 -16.94 -11.94 3.00
CA THR A 437 -16.30 -12.63 4.11
C THR A 437 -17.28 -13.58 4.83
N PHE A 438 -18.49 -13.09 5.13
CA PHE A 438 -19.50 -13.90 5.80
C PHE A 438 -20.02 -15.04 4.91
N ALA A 439 -20.21 -14.78 3.61
CA ALA A 439 -20.62 -15.81 2.66
C ALA A 439 -19.52 -16.86 2.46
N ASN A 440 -18.23 -16.46 2.38
CA ASN A 440 -17.12 -17.37 2.22
C ASN A 440 -16.94 -18.30 3.41
N ALA A 441 -17.11 -17.76 4.61
CA ALA A 441 -17.11 -18.54 5.86
C ALA A 441 -18.31 -19.51 5.99
N GLY A 442 -19.26 -19.47 5.06
CA GLY A 442 -20.51 -20.25 5.15
C GLY A 442 -21.41 -19.83 6.32
N LYS A 443 -21.28 -18.59 6.77
CA LYS A 443 -21.94 -18.00 7.93
C LYS A 443 -22.82 -16.81 7.55
N ALA A 444 -23.53 -16.92 6.43
CA ALA A 444 -24.45 -15.87 5.99
C ALA A 444 -25.56 -15.68 7.05
N ASP A 445 -25.62 -14.46 7.60
CA ASP A 445 -26.64 -14.04 8.57
C ASP A 445 -27.76 -13.31 7.82
N ASP A 446 -28.99 -13.79 7.95
CA ASP A 446 -30.14 -13.31 7.19
C ASP A 446 -30.46 -11.83 7.45
N GLU A 447 -30.32 -11.36 8.69
CA GLU A 447 -30.57 -9.96 9.06
C GLU A 447 -29.51 -9.03 8.46
N LEU A 448 -28.23 -9.44 8.53
CA LEU A 448 -27.12 -8.70 7.94
C LEU A 448 -27.27 -8.60 6.44
N PHE A 449 -27.49 -9.72 5.74
CA PHE A 449 -27.61 -9.74 4.29
C PHE A 449 -28.84 -8.97 3.80
N SER A 450 -29.97 -9.07 4.49
CA SER A 450 -31.18 -8.28 4.18
C SER A 450 -30.97 -6.78 4.42
N SER A 451 -30.20 -6.40 5.42
CA SER A 451 -29.84 -5.01 5.71
C SER A 451 -28.88 -4.45 4.67
N MET A 452 -27.83 -5.20 4.30
CA MET A 452 -26.91 -4.83 3.22
C MET A 452 -27.65 -4.72 1.88
N ALA A 453 -28.60 -5.61 1.59
CA ALA A 453 -29.40 -5.57 0.36
C ALA A 453 -30.09 -4.21 0.16
N LYS A 454 -30.71 -3.67 1.21
CA LYS A 454 -31.35 -2.35 1.18
C LYS A 454 -30.36 -1.21 0.89
N VAL A 455 -29.15 -1.33 1.40
CA VAL A 455 -28.09 -0.33 1.12
C VAL A 455 -27.57 -0.49 -0.30
N VAL A 456 -27.35 -1.73 -0.76
CA VAL A 456 -26.96 -2.03 -2.15
C VAL A 456 -27.94 -1.40 -3.13
N GLU A 457 -29.26 -1.55 -2.91
CA GLU A 457 -30.28 -0.91 -3.76
C GLU A 457 -30.16 0.62 -3.81
N ARG A 458 -29.77 1.24 -2.71
CA ARG A 458 -29.66 2.70 -2.59
C ARG A 458 -28.40 3.27 -3.26
N ILE A 459 -27.27 2.54 -3.21
CA ILE A 459 -25.96 2.99 -3.72
C ILE A 459 -25.48 2.14 -4.89
N MET A 460 -26.41 1.55 -5.64
CA MET A 460 -26.13 0.60 -6.73
C MET A 460 -25.11 1.15 -7.75
N ASP A 461 -25.17 2.44 -8.03
CA ASP A 461 -24.32 3.11 -9.02
C ASP A 461 -22.88 3.36 -8.52
N ASP A 462 -22.63 3.18 -7.22
CA ASP A 462 -21.30 3.33 -6.62
C ASP A 462 -20.44 2.05 -6.72
N PHE A 463 -21.03 0.91 -7.10
CA PHE A 463 -20.33 -0.36 -7.22
C PHE A 463 -19.62 -0.48 -8.57
N GLY A 464 -18.32 -0.86 -8.53
CA GLY A 464 -17.59 -1.29 -9.71
C GLY A 464 -18.01 -2.69 -10.18
N GLU A 465 -17.69 -3.06 -11.43
CA GLU A 465 -18.00 -4.40 -11.98
C GLU A 465 -17.49 -5.55 -11.08
N GLU A 466 -16.29 -5.42 -10.56
CA GLU A 466 -15.68 -6.41 -9.67
C GLU A 466 -16.40 -6.50 -8.31
N ASP A 467 -16.86 -5.37 -7.78
CA ASP A 467 -17.66 -5.35 -6.56
C ASP A 467 -19.03 -6.00 -6.80
N LEU A 468 -19.64 -5.76 -7.96
CA LEU A 468 -20.91 -6.40 -8.37
C LEU A 468 -20.74 -7.92 -8.52
N ASP A 469 -19.62 -8.41 -9.08
CA ASP A 469 -19.32 -9.83 -9.18
C ASP A 469 -19.21 -10.50 -7.82
N ASN A 470 -18.47 -9.89 -6.93
CA ASN A 470 -18.27 -10.41 -5.57
C ASN A 470 -19.57 -10.36 -4.77
N LEU A 471 -20.38 -9.30 -4.92
CA LEU A 471 -21.70 -9.19 -4.30
C LEU A 471 -22.67 -10.24 -4.84
N GLU A 472 -22.76 -10.39 -6.17
CA GLU A 472 -23.64 -11.39 -6.77
C GLU A 472 -23.33 -12.78 -6.21
N TRP A 473 -22.04 -13.16 -6.18
CA TRP A 473 -21.59 -14.42 -5.61
C TRP A 473 -21.95 -14.54 -4.11
N ALA A 474 -21.68 -13.49 -3.31
CA ALA A 474 -21.94 -13.51 -1.88
C ALA A 474 -23.43 -13.61 -1.56
N PHE A 475 -24.28 -12.81 -2.24
CA PHE A 475 -25.73 -12.85 -2.05
C PHE A 475 -26.36 -14.14 -2.60
N GLN A 476 -25.80 -14.72 -3.67
CA GLN A 476 -26.21 -16.03 -4.17
C GLN A 476 -25.93 -17.12 -3.14
N LYS A 477 -24.75 -17.12 -2.53
CA LYS A 477 -24.35 -18.06 -1.49
C LYS A 477 -25.17 -17.89 -0.20
N ALA A 478 -25.63 -16.67 0.07
CA ALA A 478 -26.55 -16.33 1.15
C ALA A 478 -28.05 -16.60 0.82
N ASN A 479 -28.36 -17.21 -0.31
CA ASN A 479 -29.74 -17.47 -0.79
C ASN A 479 -30.63 -16.22 -0.96
N GLN A 480 -30.04 -15.02 -1.12
CA GLN A 480 -30.73 -13.75 -1.31
C GLN A 480 -31.09 -13.53 -2.80
N THR A 481 -31.96 -14.38 -3.32
CA THR A 481 -32.29 -14.46 -4.76
C THR A 481 -32.87 -13.17 -5.35
N ALA A 482 -33.57 -12.36 -4.56
CA ALA A 482 -34.15 -11.08 -5.03
C ALA A 482 -33.05 -10.09 -5.40
N VAL A 483 -32.06 -9.91 -4.54
CA VAL A 483 -30.92 -8.99 -4.76
C VAL A 483 -30.05 -9.47 -5.91
N VAL A 484 -29.79 -10.78 -5.99
CA VAL A 484 -29.06 -11.40 -7.11
C VAL A 484 -29.76 -11.09 -8.44
N LYS A 485 -31.10 -11.17 -8.47
CA LYS A 485 -31.87 -10.82 -9.67
C LYS A 485 -31.74 -9.33 -10.05
N GLN A 486 -31.73 -8.44 -9.05
CA GLN A 486 -31.55 -6.99 -9.26
C GLN A 486 -30.12 -6.69 -9.74
N LEU A 487 -29.08 -7.27 -9.13
CA LEU A 487 -27.70 -7.13 -9.58
C LEU A 487 -27.51 -7.59 -11.05
N LYS A 488 -28.11 -8.73 -11.40
CA LYS A 488 -28.13 -9.22 -12.80
C LYS A 488 -28.93 -8.30 -13.74
N GLN A 489 -30.02 -7.71 -13.27
CA GLN A 489 -30.82 -6.78 -14.04
C GLN A 489 -30.08 -5.46 -14.26
N GLN A 490 -29.40 -4.93 -13.24
CA GLN A 490 -28.57 -3.73 -13.35
C GLN A 490 -27.43 -3.93 -14.38
N ARG A 491 -26.76 -5.09 -14.38
CA ARG A 491 -25.79 -5.46 -15.40
C ARG A 491 -26.38 -5.52 -16.80
N ARG A 492 -27.55 -6.11 -16.94
CA ARG A 492 -28.25 -6.16 -18.24
C ARG A 492 -28.71 -4.76 -18.67
N MET A 493 -29.12 -3.90 -17.74
CA MET A 493 -29.51 -2.54 -18.05
C MET A 493 -28.29 -1.68 -18.40
N SER A 494 -27.17 -1.81 -17.74
CA SER A 494 -25.92 -1.12 -18.11
C SER A 494 -25.36 -1.61 -19.46
N SER A 495 -25.57 -2.87 -19.84
CA SER A 495 -25.22 -3.39 -21.17
C SER A 495 -26.30 -3.05 -22.22
N ALA A 496 -27.59 -3.09 -21.86
CA ALA A 496 -28.69 -2.80 -22.79
C ALA A 496 -28.94 -1.30 -22.99
N THR A 497 -28.63 -0.45 -21.99
CA THR A 497 -28.69 1.01 -22.18
C THR A 497 -27.58 1.48 -23.12
N ASN A 498 -26.44 0.81 -23.19
CA ASN A 498 -25.41 1.11 -24.17
C ASN A 498 -25.92 0.84 -25.60
N ASP A 499 -26.69 -0.25 -25.83
CA ASP A 499 -27.22 -0.59 -27.16
C ASP A 499 -28.40 0.28 -27.58
N VAL A 500 -29.21 0.80 -26.64
CA VAL A 500 -30.41 1.62 -26.92
C VAL A 500 -30.07 3.09 -27.11
N TYR A 501 -29.05 3.63 -26.39
CA TYR A 501 -28.58 5.00 -26.55
C TYR A 501 -27.79 5.22 -27.85
N ASP A 502 -27.09 4.18 -28.35
CA ASP A 502 -26.25 4.28 -29.55
C ASP A 502 -27.05 4.55 -30.85
N ALA A 503 -28.32 4.17 -30.90
CA ALA A 503 -29.07 4.19 -32.16
C ALA A 503 -29.65 5.58 -32.55
N ASN A 504 -29.70 6.56 -31.65
CA ASN A 504 -30.40 7.83 -31.83
C ASN A 504 -29.65 9.11 -31.40
N VAL A 505 -28.38 9.04 -31.00
CA VAL A 505 -27.62 10.24 -30.61
C VAL A 505 -26.94 10.83 -31.82
N ASP A 506 -27.35 12.05 -32.21
CA ASP A 506 -26.68 12.79 -33.29
C ASP A 506 -25.36 13.40 -32.79
N VAL A 507 -24.25 12.90 -33.32
CA VAL A 507 -22.88 13.35 -33.00
C VAL A 507 -22.25 14.19 -34.10
N SER A 508 -23.03 14.54 -35.15
CA SER A 508 -22.54 15.29 -36.31
C SER A 508 -21.99 16.68 -35.94
N GLU A 509 -22.56 17.29 -34.91
CA GLU A 509 -22.16 18.61 -34.41
C GLU A 509 -21.00 18.54 -33.36
N CYS A 510 -20.56 17.35 -32.97
CA CYS A 510 -19.51 17.19 -31.94
C CYS A 510 -18.14 17.67 -32.41
N GLY A 511 -17.93 17.84 -33.69
CA GLY A 511 -16.62 18.19 -34.26
C GLY A 511 -15.64 17.02 -34.21
N ARG A 512 -14.45 17.25 -34.78
CA ARG A 512 -13.43 16.23 -34.92
C ARG A 512 -12.70 15.93 -33.59
N ILE A 513 -12.50 14.66 -33.27
CA ILE A 513 -11.73 14.19 -32.13
C ILE A 513 -10.32 13.83 -32.62
N ILE A 514 -9.28 14.41 -31.95
CA ILE A 514 -7.88 14.18 -32.29
C ILE A 514 -7.29 13.19 -31.27
N VAL A 515 -6.72 12.09 -31.76
CA VAL A 515 -6.02 11.09 -30.95
C VAL A 515 -4.52 11.18 -31.23
N ALA A 516 -3.71 11.53 -30.25
CA ALA A 516 -2.25 11.55 -30.36
C ALA A 516 -1.66 10.18 -30.03
N GLY A 517 -1.10 9.50 -31.04
CA GLY A 517 -0.47 8.16 -30.94
C GLY A 517 -1.36 7.04 -31.49
N GLY A 518 -0.89 6.36 -32.55
CA GLY A 518 -1.54 5.20 -33.20
C GLY A 518 -1.03 3.84 -32.67
N GLY A 519 -0.70 3.77 -31.36
CA GLY A 519 -0.43 2.51 -30.68
C GLY A 519 -1.72 1.71 -30.44
N ILE A 520 -1.65 0.60 -29.67
CA ILE A 520 -2.82 -0.25 -29.37
C ILE A 520 -3.96 0.56 -28.76
N GLY A 521 -3.68 1.42 -27.76
CA GLY A 521 -4.71 2.25 -27.11
C GLY A 521 -5.36 3.25 -28.04
N GLY A 522 -4.57 3.99 -28.85
CA GLY A 522 -5.10 5.00 -29.77
C GLY A 522 -5.84 4.41 -30.95
N ALA A 523 -5.39 3.26 -31.48
CA ALA A 523 -6.12 2.53 -32.51
C ALA A 523 -7.45 1.97 -31.97
N ALA A 524 -7.45 1.38 -30.77
CA ALA A 524 -8.65 0.91 -30.09
C ALA A 524 -9.65 2.05 -29.83
N LEU A 525 -9.14 3.21 -29.41
CA LEU A 525 -9.97 4.41 -29.21
C LEU A 525 -10.63 4.89 -30.53
N ALA A 526 -9.85 4.90 -31.62
CA ALA A 526 -10.40 5.27 -32.92
C ALA A 526 -11.54 4.34 -33.36
N VAL A 527 -11.36 3.02 -33.23
CA VAL A 527 -12.44 2.03 -33.54
C VAL A 527 -13.64 2.29 -32.65
N SER A 528 -13.46 2.42 -31.33
CA SER A 528 -14.57 2.58 -30.39
C SER A 528 -15.36 3.87 -30.65
N LEU A 529 -14.70 5.00 -30.90
CA LEU A 529 -15.35 6.28 -31.23
C LEU A 529 -16.06 6.23 -32.58
N GLN A 530 -15.45 5.62 -33.61
CA GLN A 530 -16.03 5.49 -34.92
C GLN A 530 -17.27 4.61 -34.92
N LYS A 531 -17.33 3.59 -34.09
CA LYS A 531 -18.57 2.78 -33.90
C LYS A 531 -19.71 3.59 -33.31
N LYS A 532 -19.39 4.59 -32.47
CA LYS A 532 -20.38 5.54 -31.92
C LYS A 532 -20.70 6.73 -32.88
N GLY A 533 -20.13 6.76 -34.07
CA GLY A 533 -20.42 7.74 -35.10
C GLY A 533 -19.51 8.99 -35.11
N PHE A 534 -18.59 9.14 -34.17
CA PHE A 534 -17.71 10.31 -34.08
C PHE A 534 -16.71 10.42 -35.25
N ASP A 535 -16.39 11.66 -35.66
CA ASP A 535 -15.28 11.97 -36.58
C ASP A 535 -13.94 11.96 -35.84
N VAL A 536 -13.00 11.09 -36.25
CA VAL A 536 -11.73 10.84 -35.55
C VAL A 536 -10.55 10.94 -36.50
N VAL A 537 -9.48 11.60 -36.05
CA VAL A 537 -8.19 11.56 -36.69
C VAL A 537 -7.13 11.08 -35.67
N VAL A 538 -6.28 10.14 -36.07
CA VAL A 538 -5.18 9.63 -35.27
C VAL A 538 -3.86 10.15 -35.82
N LEU A 539 -3.04 10.78 -34.99
CA LEU A 539 -1.73 11.31 -35.33
C LEU A 539 -0.66 10.31 -34.87
N GLU A 540 0.00 9.63 -35.81
CA GLU A 540 1.06 8.67 -35.50
C GLU A 540 2.43 9.19 -35.93
N SER A 541 3.40 9.11 -35.04
CA SER A 541 4.77 9.56 -35.24
C SER A 541 5.59 8.68 -36.20
N ASP A 542 5.23 7.40 -36.31
CA ASP A 542 5.89 6.47 -37.22
C ASP A 542 5.59 6.83 -38.68
N ALA A 543 6.53 6.55 -39.59
CA ALA A 543 6.35 6.80 -41.02
C ALA A 543 5.34 5.85 -41.67
N SER A 544 5.22 4.65 -41.14
CA SER A 544 4.28 3.60 -41.59
C SER A 544 4.07 2.56 -40.50
N PHE A 545 3.14 1.62 -40.72
CA PHE A 545 2.94 0.49 -39.80
C PHE A 545 4.22 -0.34 -39.61
N ASP A 546 5.00 -0.55 -40.69
CA ASP A 546 6.20 -1.41 -40.70
C ASP A 546 7.44 -0.75 -40.07
N SER A 547 7.34 0.52 -39.67
CA SER A 547 8.46 1.26 -39.04
C SER A 547 8.88 0.66 -37.69
N ARG A 548 8.05 -0.15 -37.05
CA ARG A 548 8.36 -0.81 -35.77
C ARG A 548 8.63 -2.29 -35.98
N ALA A 549 9.65 -2.79 -35.26
CA ALA A 549 9.90 -4.24 -35.13
C ALA A 549 8.69 -4.94 -34.50
N GLN A 550 8.59 -6.27 -34.64
CA GLN A 550 7.46 -7.09 -34.18
C GLN A 550 7.07 -6.86 -32.70
N GLY A 551 8.01 -6.39 -31.86
CA GLY A 551 7.79 -6.16 -30.46
C GLY A 551 7.66 -7.45 -29.67
N TYR A 552 7.11 -7.35 -28.48
CA TYR A 552 6.93 -8.49 -27.55
C TYR A 552 5.52 -9.11 -27.67
N GLY A 553 5.37 -10.29 -27.09
CA GLY A 553 4.07 -10.95 -26.96
C GLY A 553 3.22 -10.34 -25.85
N LEU A 554 1.94 -10.30 -26.07
CA LEU A 554 0.95 -9.83 -25.10
C LEU A 554 0.07 -11.01 -24.67
N THR A 555 -0.38 -10.97 -23.41
CA THR A 555 -1.47 -11.83 -22.95
C THR A 555 -2.74 -11.01 -22.94
N VAL A 556 -3.68 -11.36 -23.81
CA VAL A 556 -4.96 -10.66 -23.93
C VAL A 556 -5.90 -11.10 -22.82
N GLN A 557 -6.42 -10.13 -22.07
CA GLN A 557 -7.38 -10.29 -20.97
C GLN A 557 -8.62 -9.41 -21.15
N ALA A 558 -8.54 -8.37 -21.99
CA ALA A 558 -9.64 -7.44 -22.30
C ALA A 558 -10.55 -8.00 -23.42
N THR A 559 -11.02 -9.24 -23.26
CA THR A 559 -11.83 -9.94 -24.29
C THR A 559 -13.14 -9.25 -24.57
N ASP A 560 -13.82 -8.74 -23.53
CA ASP A 560 -15.10 -8.06 -23.67
C ASP A 560 -14.96 -6.73 -24.42
N ALA A 561 -13.88 -5.98 -24.16
CA ALA A 561 -13.59 -4.77 -24.89
C ALA A 561 -13.23 -5.06 -26.37
N MET A 562 -12.52 -6.15 -26.66
CA MET A 562 -12.24 -6.61 -28.01
C MET A 562 -13.54 -6.97 -28.75
N GLN A 563 -14.44 -7.68 -28.08
CA GLN A 563 -15.75 -8.02 -28.61
C GLN A 563 -16.60 -6.75 -28.88
N ALA A 564 -16.64 -5.79 -27.95
CA ALA A 564 -17.35 -4.51 -28.14
C ALA A 564 -16.82 -3.74 -29.35
N MET A 565 -15.50 -3.78 -29.61
CA MET A 565 -14.90 -3.21 -30.81
C MET A 565 -15.16 -4.04 -32.07
N GLY A 566 -15.61 -5.30 -31.96
CA GLY A 566 -15.79 -6.23 -33.09
C GLY A 566 -14.47 -6.67 -33.69
N VAL A 567 -13.40 -6.72 -32.90
CA VAL A 567 -12.05 -7.15 -33.33
C VAL A 567 -11.85 -8.62 -32.97
N ASP A 568 -11.77 -9.49 -33.97
CA ASP A 568 -11.49 -10.90 -33.80
C ASP A 568 -9.99 -11.19 -33.97
N ILE A 569 -9.42 -11.90 -33.03
CA ILE A 569 -8.02 -12.34 -33.03
C ILE A 569 -7.87 -13.85 -33.14
N SER A 570 -8.96 -14.56 -33.43
CA SER A 570 -8.98 -16.01 -33.55
C SER A 570 -8.07 -16.47 -34.70
N GLY A 571 -7.20 -17.43 -34.41
CA GLY A 571 -6.25 -17.97 -35.39
C GLY A 571 -4.88 -17.31 -35.42
N ASP A 572 -4.73 -16.08 -34.88
CA ASP A 572 -3.44 -15.40 -34.75
C ASP A 572 -2.83 -15.60 -33.36
N ASP A 573 -3.60 -16.18 -32.47
CA ASP A 573 -3.21 -16.43 -31.10
C ASP A 573 -2.33 -17.69 -30.95
N ALA A 574 -1.49 -17.69 -29.94
CA ALA A 574 -0.69 -18.83 -29.51
C ALA A 574 -1.13 -19.23 -28.08
N PRO A 575 -2.18 -20.07 -27.95
CA PRO A 575 -2.74 -20.38 -26.64
C PRO A 575 -1.80 -21.23 -25.79
N SER A 576 -1.83 -20.99 -24.45
CA SER A 576 -1.12 -21.83 -23.48
C SER A 576 -2.07 -22.54 -22.52
N THR A 577 -1.66 -23.73 -22.05
CA THR A 577 -2.45 -24.62 -21.21
C THR A 577 -1.96 -24.70 -19.77
N SER A 578 -0.70 -24.43 -19.52
CA SER A 578 -0.07 -24.55 -18.20
C SER A 578 1.02 -23.51 -18.00
N HIS A 579 1.25 -23.15 -16.74
CA HIS A 579 2.29 -22.24 -16.31
C HIS A 579 3.09 -22.87 -15.18
N TYR A 580 4.41 -22.97 -15.36
CA TYR A 580 5.35 -23.49 -14.37
C TYR A 580 6.25 -22.38 -13.83
N THR A 581 6.64 -22.50 -12.56
CA THR A 581 7.69 -21.70 -11.95
C THR A 581 8.79 -22.63 -11.47
N PHE A 582 10.03 -22.37 -11.87
CA PHE A 582 11.22 -23.15 -11.51
C PHE A 582 12.22 -22.33 -10.70
N SER A 583 13.01 -23.01 -9.87
CA SER A 583 14.29 -22.50 -9.39
C SER A 583 15.32 -22.50 -10.51
N GLN A 584 16.46 -21.85 -10.34
CA GLN A 584 17.59 -21.88 -11.28
C GLN A 584 18.15 -23.31 -11.52
N GLN A 585 17.92 -24.24 -10.59
CA GLN A 585 18.28 -25.64 -10.71
C GLN A 585 17.23 -26.48 -11.47
N GLY A 586 16.09 -25.89 -11.85
CA GLY A 586 14.99 -26.57 -12.51
C GLY A 586 14.03 -27.30 -11.57
N GLU A 587 14.10 -27.06 -10.26
CA GLU A 587 13.11 -27.57 -9.31
C GLU A 587 11.79 -26.85 -9.52
N ILE A 588 10.66 -27.56 -9.50
CA ILE A 588 9.32 -26.97 -9.60
C ILE A 588 8.96 -26.34 -8.25
N ILE A 589 8.78 -25.02 -8.26
CA ILE A 589 8.36 -24.24 -7.07
C ILE A 589 6.92 -23.70 -7.18
N GLY A 590 6.30 -23.84 -8.33
CA GLY A 590 4.89 -23.49 -8.55
C GLY A 590 4.39 -23.93 -9.92
N PHE A 591 3.10 -24.17 -10.05
CA PHE A 591 2.44 -24.44 -11.33
C PHE A 591 0.93 -24.17 -11.24
N PHE A 592 0.29 -23.88 -12.37
CA PHE A 592 -1.17 -23.73 -12.51
C PHE A 592 -1.57 -23.84 -13.99
N GLY A 593 -2.86 -23.96 -14.26
CA GLY A 593 -3.41 -23.99 -15.62
C GLY A 593 -4.34 -25.17 -15.89
N GLU A 594 -4.81 -25.28 -17.13
CA GLU A 594 -5.81 -26.25 -17.58
C GLU A 594 -5.38 -27.72 -17.35
N ALA A 595 -4.07 -28.00 -17.39
CA ALA A 595 -3.53 -29.34 -17.16
C ALA A 595 -3.77 -29.85 -15.72
N PHE A 596 -4.11 -28.97 -14.75
CA PHE A 596 -4.13 -29.28 -13.33
C PHE A 596 -5.54 -29.26 -12.69
N GLY A 597 -6.57 -29.64 -13.42
CA GLY A 597 -7.82 -30.04 -12.79
C GLY A 597 -8.98 -29.06 -12.85
N VAL A 598 -8.97 -28.12 -13.78
CA VAL A 598 -10.23 -27.48 -14.16
C VAL A 598 -11.08 -28.53 -14.88
N LYS A 599 -12.16 -29.01 -14.24
CA LYS A 599 -13.15 -29.88 -14.88
C LYS A 599 -13.72 -29.17 -16.08
N SER A 600 -13.22 -29.49 -17.27
CA SER A 600 -13.79 -28.99 -18.52
C SER A 600 -15.12 -29.68 -18.76
N LYS A 601 -16.21 -29.05 -18.39
CA LYS A 601 -17.51 -29.29 -19.04
C LYS A 601 -17.45 -28.54 -20.36
N ASP A 602 -17.38 -29.24 -21.44
CA ASP A 602 -17.35 -28.79 -22.83
C ASP A 602 -16.14 -28.00 -23.32
N ARG A 603 -15.43 -28.61 -24.31
CA ARG A 603 -14.25 -28.00 -24.96
C ARG A 603 -14.52 -26.65 -25.64
N GLN A 604 -15.76 -26.29 -25.90
CA GLN A 604 -16.13 -25.00 -26.51
C GLN A 604 -16.35 -23.88 -25.49
N GLU A 605 -16.86 -24.15 -24.28
CA GLU A 605 -16.96 -23.17 -23.19
C GLU A 605 -15.61 -22.87 -22.54
N VAL A 606 -14.71 -23.86 -22.48
CA VAL A 606 -13.33 -23.69 -21.99
C VAL A 606 -12.50 -22.80 -22.94
N GLN A 607 -12.87 -22.62 -24.19
CA GLN A 607 -12.22 -21.66 -25.07
C GLN A 607 -12.38 -20.20 -24.58
N ASN A 608 -13.41 -19.89 -23.81
CA ASN A 608 -13.74 -18.53 -23.38
C ASN A 608 -13.48 -18.27 -21.90
N SER A 609 -13.34 -19.30 -21.07
CA SER A 609 -13.18 -19.13 -19.62
C SER A 609 -11.85 -19.69 -19.09
N GLY A 610 -10.79 -18.91 -19.15
CA GLY A 610 -9.52 -19.21 -18.45
C GLY A 610 -8.35 -19.62 -19.33
N ARG A 611 -8.48 -19.69 -20.64
CA ARG A 611 -7.39 -19.89 -21.59
C ARG A 611 -6.51 -18.65 -21.65
N PHE A 612 -5.20 -18.82 -21.52
CA PHE A 612 -4.27 -17.72 -21.76
C PHE A 612 -4.09 -17.51 -23.26
N ILE A 613 -4.56 -16.37 -23.75
CA ILE A 613 -4.45 -15.98 -25.16
C ILE A 613 -3.21 -15.11 -25.30
N HIS A 614 -2.24 -15.59 -26.08
CA HIS A 614 -1.01 -14.85 -26.39
C HIS A 614 -0.99 -14.46 -27.86
N ILE A 615 -0.58 -13.22 -28.12
CA ILE A 615 -0.50 -12.67 -29.47
C ILE A 615 0.70 -11.72 -29.59
N PRO A 616 1.43 -11.70 -30.71
CA PRO A 616 2.42 -10.66 -30.98
C PRO A 616 1.80 -9.27 -30.97
N ARG A 617 2.45 -8.32 -30.31
CA ARG A 617 1.94 -6.93 -30.16
C ARG A 617 1.59 -6.27 -31.49
N GLN A 618 2.39 -6.47 -32.53
CA GLN A 618 2.12 -5.89 -33.86
C GLN A 618 0.96 -6.58 -34.56
N VAL A 619 0.77 -7.86 -34.38
CA VAL A 619 -0.39 -8.59 -34.94
C VAL A 619 -1.68 -8.07 -34.29
N LEU A 620 -1.69 -7.91 -32.94
CA LEU A 620 -2.85 -7.31 -32.25
C LEU A 620 -3.12 -5.87 -32.75
N ARG A 621 -2.06 -5.05 -32.89
CA ARG A 621 -2.18 -3.69 -33.43
C ARG A 621 -2.74 -3.70 -34.85
N GLN A 622 -2.28 -4.61 -35.69
CA GLN A 622 -2.75 -4.77 -37.07
C GLN A 622 -4.25 -5.09 -37.09
N ARG A 623 -4.70 -6.06 -36.30
CA ARG A 623 -6.12 -6.43 -36.24
C ARG A 623 -7.03 -5.29 -35.81
N ILE A 624 -6.56 -4.47 -34.84
CA ILE A 624 -7.29 -3.29 -34.42
C ILE A 624 -7.31 -2.22 -35.53
N LEU A 625 -6.17 -2.00 -36.21
CA LEU A 625 -6.07 -1.04 -37.31
C LEU A 625 -6.92 -1.42 -38.51
N GLU A 626 -7.11 -2.70 -38.81
CA GLU A 626 -7.97 -3.21 -39.87
C GLU A 626 -9.45 -2.86 -39.64
N ALA A 627 -9.85 -2.63 -38.37
CA ALA A 627 -11.19 -2.19 -38.03
C ALA A 627 -11.36 -0.64 -38.03
N VAL A 628 -10.25 0.12 -38.18
CA VAL A 628 -10.31 1.59 -38.32
C VAL A 628 -10.70 1.98 -39.76
N ARG A 629 -11.55 3.00 -39.90
CA ARG A 629 -11.93 3.51 -41.22
C ARG A 629 -10.70 4.01 -42.00
N PRO A 630 -10.65 3.84 -43.34
CA PRO A 630 -9.60 4.39 -44.20
C PRO A 630 -9.33 5.87 -43.92
N ASP A 631 -8.12 6.34 -44.12
CA ASP A 631 -7.68 7.74 -43.98
C ASP A 631 -7.78 8.33 -42.57
N THR A 632 -8.16 7.55 -41.55
CA THR A 632 -8.20 8.00 -40.16
C THR A 632 -6.82 8.19 -39.55
N ILE A 633 -5.85 7.35 -39.94
CA ILE A 633 -4.47 7.40 -39.42
C ILE A 633 -3.61 8.32 -40.29
N ARG A 634 -3.11 9.38 -39.69
CA ARG A 634 -2.08 10.24 -40.29
C ARG A 634 -0.71 9.85 -39.82
N TRP A 635 0.01 9.10 -40.65
CA TRP A 635 1.37 8.70 -40.42
C TRP A 635 2.34 9.87 -40.51
N ASN A 636 3.55 9.73 -39.96
CA ASN A 636 4.58 10.78 -39.92
C ASN A 636 4.09 12.10 -39.31
N SER A 637 3.15 12.02 -38.38
CA SER A 637 2.43 13.15 -37.77
C SER A 637 2.73 13.26 -36.28
N LYS A 638 3.99 13.60 -35.96
CA LYS A 638 4.42 13.70 -34.57
C LYS A 638 3.98 15.01 -33.95
N LEU A 639 3.24 14.94 -32.84
CA LEU A 639 2.77 16.09 -32.08
C LEU A 639 3.97 16.85 -31.45
N LYS A 640 4.04 18.18 -31.67
CA LYS A 640 4.98 19.11 -31.08
C LYS A 640 4.38 19.78 -29.84
N SER A 641 3.19 20.32 -29.95
CA SER A 641 2.46 21.01 -28.89
C SER A 641 0.97 21.09 -29.22
N TYR A 642 0.16 21.51 -28.25
CA TYR A 642 -1.25 21.86 -28.47
C TYR A 642 -1.60 23.16 -27.74
N ASP A 643 -2.72 23.76 -28.12
CA ASP A 643 -3.32 24.93 -27.51
C ASP A 643 -4.80 24.61 -27.20
N ASP A 644 -5.17 24.66 -25.94
CA ASP A 644 -6.54 24.45 -25.42
C ASP A 644 -7.07 25.68 -24.68
N SER A 645 -6.58 26.86 -25.04
CA SER A 645 -7.06 28.14 -24.50
C SER A 645 -8.48 28.50 -24.97
N ASP A 646 -8.90 27.97 -26.10
CA ASP A 646 -10.28 28.06 -26.58
C ASP A 646 -11.14 27.00 -25.90
N LYS A 647 -12.25 27.41 -25.31
CA LYS A 647 -13.17 26.52 -24.59
C LYS A 647 -13.94 25.53 -25.50
N ASP A 648 -14.04 25.82 -26.81
CA ASP A 648 -14.82 25.03 -27.74
C ASP A 648 -13.96 24.17 -28.69
N LYS A 649 -12.65 24.44 -28.81
CA LYS A 649 -11.74 23.71 -29.69
C LYS A 649 -10.33 23.58 -29.09
N VAL A 650 -9.58 22.63 -29.61
CA VAL A 650 -8.14 22.44 -29.36
C VAL A 650 -7.40 22.50 -30.68
N THR A 651 -6.26 23.20 -30.70
CA THR A 651 -5.37 23.29 -31.88
C THR A 651 -4.09 22.53 -31.61
N VAL A 652 -3.83 21.47 -32.37
CA VAL A 652 -2.60 20.67 -32.31
C VAL A 652 -1.60 21.18 -33.34
N THR A 653 -0.34 21.37 -32.94
CA THR A 653 0.77 21.72 -33.82
C THR A 653 1.71 20.52 -33.96
N LEU A 654 2.00 20.08 -35.16
CA LEU A 654 2.95 19.01 -35.49
C LEU A 654 4.38 19.52 -35.55
N ILE A 655 5.39 18.63 -35.65
CA ILE A 655 6.81 18.99 -35.74
C ILE A 655 7.13 19.78 -37.03
N ASP A 656 6.38 19.54 -38.09
CA ASP A 656 6.47 20.29 -39.36
C ASP A 656 5.67 21.60 -39.36
N ASP A 657 5.23 22.05 -38.17
CA ASP A 657 4.42 23.25 -37.92
C ASP A 657 3.02 23.22 -38.56
N THR A 658 2.59 22.08 -39.10
CA THR A 658 1.19 21.86 -39.52
C THR A 658 0.25 21.97 -38.31
N LYS A 659 -0.84 22.73 -38.45
CA LYS A 659 -1.90 22.88 -37.44
C LYS A 659 -3.14 22.09 -37.78
N ILE A 660 -3.71 21.42 -36.78
CA ILE A 660 -4.91 20.62 -36.89
C ILE A 660 -5.87 21.05 -35.76
N GLU A 661 -7.08 21.44 -36.10
CA GLU A 661 -8.14 21.79 -35.16
C GLU A 661 -9.07 20.62 -34.92
N GLY A 662 -9.55 20.49 -33.66
CA GLY A 662 -10.54 19.53 -33.25
C GLY A 662 -11.30 19.96 -32.00
N ALA A 663 -12.36 19.25 -31.70
CA ALA A 663 -13.19 19.49 -30.51
C ALA A 663 -12.57 18.93 -29.24
N LEU A 664 -11.80 17.84 -29.35
CA LEU A 664 -11.10 17.18 -28.25
C LEU A 664 -9.71 16.68 -28.69
N LEU A 665 -8.77 16.65 -27.76
CA LEU A 665 -7.48 15.98 -27.91
C LEU A 665 -7.31 14.89 -26.84
N ILE A 666 -7.06 13.67 -27.28
CA ILE A 666 -6.77 12.54 -26.38
C ILE A 666 -5.32 12.07 -26.58
N GLY A 667 -4.50 12.17 -25.53
CA GLY A 667 -3.14 11.66 -25.52
C GLY A 667 -3.09 10.16 -25.29
N SER A 668 -2.67 9.42 -26.30
CA SER A 668 -2.37 7.98 -26.27
C SER A 668 -0.94 7.70 -26.75
N ASP A 669 -0.05 8.67 -26.53
CA ASP A 669 1.33 8.75 -27.06
C ASP A 669 2.37 8.12 -26.11
N GLY A 670 1.93 7.24 -25.19
CA GLY A 670 2.75 6.35 -24.40
C GLY A 670 3.41 7.00 -23.17
N ILE A 671 4.31 6.26 -22.52
CA ILE A 671 4.92 6.67 -21.24
C ILE A 671 5.71 8.00 -21.33
N PHE A 672 6.23 8.34 -22.50
CA PHE A 672 6.91 9.61 -22.76
C PHE A 672 6.00 10.68 -23.37
N SER A 673 4.72 10.61 -23.13
CA SER A 673 3.65 11.44 -23.69
C SER A 673 4.01 12.91 -23.73
N THR A 674 3.87 13.51 -24.91
CA THR A 674 4.00 14.96 -25.13
C THR A 674 2.76 15.68 -24.61
N VAL A 675 1.57 15.08 -24.77
CA VAL A 675 0.31 15.63 -24.24
C VAL A 675 0.39 15.73 -22.71
N ARG A 676 0.77 14.65 -22.01
CA ARG A 676 0.90 14.63 -20.54
C ARG A 676 1.92 15.66 -20.06
N ARG A 677 3.05 15.78 -20.74
CA ARG A 677 4.11 16.71 -20.34
C ARG A 677 3.63 18.16 -20.39
N GLN A 678 2.83 18.53 -21.40
CA GLN A 678 2.30 19.87 -21.54
C GLN A 678 1.12 20.15 -20.57
N LEU A 679 0.49 19.13 -19.98
CA LEU A 679 -0.46 19.29 -18.89
C LEU A 679 0.16 19.83 -17.60
N GLU A 680 1.50 19.74 -17.45
CA GLU A 680 2.27 20.24 -16.29
C GLU A 680 1.67 19.78 -14.93
N LEU A 681 1.29 18.50 -14.85
CA LEU A 681 0.59 17.94 -13.71
C LEU A 681 1.46 17.98 -12.45
N PRO A 682 0.96 18.51 -11.30
CA PRO A 682 1.69 18.54 -10.06
C PRO A 682 2.18 17.14 -9.65
N GLY A 683 3.47 17.03 -9.32
CA GLY A 683 4.07 15.76 -8.89
C GLY A 683 4.32 14.72 -9.99
N ASP A 684 4.03 15.05 -11.26
CA ASP A 684 4.30 14.13 -12.38
C ASP A 684 5.79 13.85 -12.54
N ARG A 685 6.20 12.61 -12.26
CA ARG A 685 7.58 12.16 -12.33
C ARG A 685 7.69 10.81 -13.02
N LEU A 686 8.65 10.71 -13.94
CA LEU A 686 9.08 9.44 -14.51
C LEU A 686 10.06 8.77 -13.54
N ASN A 687 9.72 7.57 -13.07
CA ASN A 687 10.51 6.82 -12.10
C ASN A 687 11.20 5.64 -12.78
N TYR A 688 12.52 5.53 -12.64
CA TYR A 688 13.25 4.33 -13.01
C TYR A 688 13.03 3.27 -11.91
N VAL A 689 12.53 2.10 -12.30
CA VAL A 689 12.14 1.02 -11.36
C VAL A 689 13.34 0.23 -10.81
N GLY A 690 14.55 0.51 -11.30
CA GLY A 690 15.76 -0.21 -10.90
C GLY A 690 16.00 -1.50 -11.67
N LEU A 691 15.27 -1.76 -12.75
CA LEU A 691 15.29 -3.01 -13.50
C LEU A 691 15.62 -2.78 -14.98
N CYS A 692 16.40 -3.69 -15.55
CA CYS A 692 16.50 -3.90 -16.99
C CYS A 692 15.64 -5.08 -17.41
N VAL A 693 14.86 -4.92 -18.47
CA VAL A 693 14.13 -5.99 -19.13
C VAL A 693 14.75 -6.28 -20.48
N VAL A 694 14.98 -7.54 -20.75
CA VAL A 694 15.52 -8.07 -22.02
C VAL A 694 14.46 -8.95 -22.67
N LEU A 695 14.24 -8.73 -23.93
CA LEU A 695 13.32 -9.54 -24.75
C LEU A 695 14.09 -10.31 -25.81
N GLY A 696 13.71 -11.54 -26.04
CA GLY A 696 14.24 -12.35 -27.14
C GLY A 696 13.15 -13.22 -27.77
N ILE A 697 13.25 -13.42 -29.08
CA ILE A 697 12.35 -14.30 -29.83
C ILE A 697 13.21 -15.35 -30.52
N VAL A 698 12.82 -16.61 -30.40
CA VAL A 698 13.52 -17.76 -30.96
C VAL A 698 12.55 -18.71 -31.67
N ASN A 699 12.97 -19.26 -32.80
CA ASN A 699 12.18 -20.24 -33.56
C ASN A 699 12.27 -21.61 -32.87
N ASP A 700 11.11 -22.23 -32.63
CA ASP A 700 10.99 -23.52 -31.93
C ASP A 700 11.59 -24.68 -32.72
N GLU A 701 11.70 -24.59 -34.07
CA GLU A 701 12.32 -25.60 -34.92
C GLU A 701 13.84 -25.68 -34.68
N ILE A 702 14.48 -24.54 -34.36
CA ILE A 702 15.90 -24.46 -34.07
C ILE A 702 16.25 -25.06 -32.71
N LEU A 703 15.32 -24.96 -31.74
CA LEU A 703 15.61 -25.30 -30.36
C LEU A 703 14.97 -26.58 -29.86
N LYS A 704 13.93 -27.10 -30.51
CA LYS A 704 13.12 -28.21 -30.00
C LYS A 704 12.84 -28.03 -28.51
N ILE A 705 12.14 -26.92 -28.14
CA ILE A 705 11.84 -26.58 -26.76
C ILE A 705 10.53 -27.27 -26.33
N PRO A 706 10.56 -28.46 -25.74
CA PRO A 706 9.35 -29.17 -25.32
C PRO A 706 8.59 -28.39 -24.24
N LEU A 707 9.35 -27.69 -23.38
CA LEU A 707 8.83 -26.95 -22.25
C LEU A 707 8.04 -25.69 -22.69
N ALA A 708 8.38 -25.08 -23.84
CA ALA A 708 7.75 -23.86 -24.32
C ALA A 708 6.48 -24.14 -25.15
N LYS A 709 6.30 -25.31 -25.71
CA LYS A 709 5.13 -25.62 -26.53
C LYS A 709 3.86 -25.65 -25.69
N ARG A 710 2.98 -24.64 -25.91
CA ARG A 710 1.70 -24.46 -25.20
C ARG A 710 1.83 -24.33 -23.68
N ARG A 711 3.00 -24.00 -23.16
CA ARG A 711 3.24 -23.75 -21.74
C ARG A 711 3.93 -22.43 -21.56
N ILE A 712 3.60 -21.79 -20.44
CA ILE A 712 4.36 -20.68 -19.92
C ILE A 712 5.28 -21.26 -18.86
N PHE A 713 6.53 -20.85 -18.87
CA PHE A 713 7.39 -21.13 -17.73
C PHE A 713 8.17 -19.88 -17.32
N GLU A 714 8.43 -19.78 -16.04
CA GLU A 714 9.37 -18.79 -15.50
C GLU A 714 10.38 -19.48 -14.60
N THR A 715 11.60 -18.95 -14.60
CA THR A 715 12.66 -19.40 -13.70
C THR A 715 13.21 -18.21 -12.96
N VAL A 716 13.44 -18.38 -11.65
CA VAL A 716 13.87 -17.32 -10.75
C VAL A 716 15.04 -17.76 -9.88
N ASP A 717 15.95 -16.82 -9.54
CA ASP A 717 17.05 -17.03 -8.59
C ASP A 717 16.97 -16.11 -7.35
N GLY A 718 15.89 -15.32 -7.23
CA GLY A 718 15.71 -14.31 -6.18
C GLY A 718 16.14 -12.90 -6.58
N THR A 719 16.84 -12.74 -7.71
CA THR A 719 17.27 -11.45 -8.27
C THR A 719 16.99 -11.32 -9.76
N THR A 720 17.18 -12.42 -10.49
CA THR A 720 16.99 -12.49 -11.93
C THR A 720 15.78 -13.40 -12.23
N ARG A 721 14.97 -12.99 -13.18
CA ARG A 721 13.80 -13.74 -13.64
C ARG A 721 13.83 -13.89 -15.15
N ILE A 722 13.63 -15.10 -15.65
CA ILE A 722 13.28 -15.35 -17.05
C ILE A 722 11.84 -15.87 -17.12
N TYR A 723 11.10 -15.36 -18.09
CA TYR A 723 9.72 -15.75 -18.37
C TYR A 723 9.60 -16.09 -19.85
N ALA A 724 9.20 -17.30 -20.20
CA ALA A 724 9.04 -17.77 -21.57
C ALA A 724 7.57 -18.11 -21.85
N MET A 725 7.10 -17.73 -23.03
CA MET A 725 5.73 -17.98 -23.47
C MET A 725 5.68 -18.25 -24.99
N PRO A 726 4.66 -18.97 -25.49
CA PRO A 726 4.41 -19.06 -26.90
C PRO A 726 4.23 -17.68 -27.54
N PHE A 727 4.90 -17.38 -28.64
CA PHE A 727 4.81 -16.11 -29.34
C PHE A 727 3.96 -16.22 -30.61
N THR A 728 4.30 -17.20 -31.44
CA THR A 728 3.50 -17.65 -32.58
C THR A 728 3.35 -19.19 -32.52
N LYS A 729 2.75 -19.80 -33.55
CA LYS A 729 2.62 -21.26 -33.67
C LYS A 729 3.98 -21.99 -33.67
N ASN A 730 5.05 -21.28 -34.09
CA ASN A 730 6.40 -21.88 -34.33
C ASN A 730 7.51 -21.07 -33.65
N SER A 731 7.20 -20.18 -32.74
CA SER A 731 8.23 -19.40 -32.04
C SER A 731 7.86 -19.12 -30.57
N THR A 732 8.89 -19.03 -29.75
CA THR A 732 8.83 -18.71 -28.33
C THR A 732 9.44 -17.34 -28.08
N MET A 733 8.74 -16.51 -27.32
CA MET A 733 9.29 -15.28 -26.74
C MET A 733 9.74 -15.55 -25.30
N TRP A 734 10.88 -14.99 -24.95
CA TRP A 734 11.34 -14.95 -23.57
C TRP A 734 11.61 -13.51 -23.12
N GLN A 735 11.33 -13.24 -21.85
CA GLN A 735 11.58 -11.98 -21.18
C GLN A 735 12.45 -12.24 -19.96
N LEU A 736 13.65 -11.71 -19.95
CA LEU A 736 14.56 -11.77 -18.82
C LEU A 736 14.61 -10.41 -18.13
N SER A 737 14.62 -10.37 -16.81
CA SER A 737 14.67 -9.13 -16.04
C SER A 737 15.61 -9.26 -14.83
N PHE A 738 16.34 -8.18 -14.54
CA PHE A 738 17.29 -8.13 -13.43
C PHE A 738 17.56 -6.69 -12.96
N PRO A 739 17.95 -6.51 -11.68
CA PRO A 739 18.32 -5.20 -11.14
C PRO A 739 19.62 -4.67 -11.77
N CYS A 740 19.63 -3.41 -12.18
CA CYS A 740 20.84 -2.66 -12.56
C CYS A 740 20.61 -1.15 -12.48
N SER A 741 21.68 -0.35 -12.63
CA SER A 741 21.55 1.11 -12.72
C SER A 741 20.92 1.53 -14.05
N GLU A 742 20.28 2.70 -14.05
CA GLU A 742 19.64 3.27 -15.25
C GLU A 742 20.61 3.44 -16.42
N ASP A 743 21.83 3.91 -16.14
CA ASP A 743 22.86 4.09 -17.17
C ASP A 743 23.32 2.77 -17.78
N THR A 744 23.43 1.72 -16.95
CA THR A 744 23.73 0.36 -17.41
C THR A 744 22.60 -0.18 -18.30
N ALA A 745 21.35 0.00 -17.90
CA ALA A 745 20.20 -0.41 -18.70
C ALA A 745 20.13 0.33 -20.04
N LYS A 746 20.40 1.65 -20.06
CA LYS A 746 20.50 2.45 -21.28
C LYS A 746 21.66 2.01 -22.20
N LYS A 747 22.78 1.56 -21.62
CA LYS A 747 23.89 0.99 -22.40
C LYS A 747 23.46 -0.30 -23.10
N TYR A 748 22.77 -1.18 -22.40
CA TYR A 748 22.25 -2.44 -22.96
C TYR A 748 21.22 -2.23 -24.08
N THR A 749 20.46 -1.16 -24.05
CA THR A 749 19.54 -0.78 -25.15
C THR A 749 20.29 -0.52 -26.47
N ARG A 750 21.55 -0.06 -26.41
CA ARG A 750 22.35 0.33 -27.58
C ARG A 750 23.31 -0.75 -28.06
N ASP A 751 23.64 -1.71 -27.20
CA ASP A 751 24.65 -2.74 -27.48
C ASP A 751 24.10 -4.13 -27.11
N ALA A 752 23.46 -4.79 -28.11
CA ALA A 752 22.91 -6.13 -27.98
C ALA A 752 23.97 -7.21 -27.71
N SER A 753 25.22 -7.01 -28.12
CA SER A 753 26.30 -7.97 -27.89
C SER A 753 26.75 -7.95 -26.44
N THR A 754 26.96 -6.77 -25.87
CA THR A 754 27.24 -6.62 -24.42
C THR A 754 26.07 -7.15 -23.59
N LEU A 755 24.82 -6.89 -24.02
CA LEU A 755 23.63 -7.43 -23.37
C LEU A 755 23.63 -8.96 -23.41
N LYS A 756 23.89 -9.58 -24.55
CA LYS A 756 23.94 -11.04 -24.70
C LYS A 756 25.01 -11.67 -23.80
N ALA A 757 26.16 -11.06 -23.67
CA ALA A 757 27.22 -11.51 -22.77
C ALA A 757 26.75 -11.49 -21.30
N GLU A 758 26.09 -10.41 -20.86
CA GLU A 758 25.60 -10.27 -19.49
C GLU A 758 24.49 -11.29 -19.14
N ILE A 759 23.52 -11.51 -20.02
CA ILE A 759 22.46 -12.51 -19.77
C ILE A 759 23.02 -13.93 -19.76
N SER A 760 24.02 -14.24 -20.61
CA SER A 760 24.70 -15.54 -20.61
C SER A 760 25.50 -15.74 -19.30
N ARG A 761 26.14 -14.69 -18.80
CA ARG A 761 26.84 -14.72 -17.50
C ARG A 761 25.88 -15.02 -16.34
N ARG A 762 24.66 -14.45 -16.36
CA ARG A 762 23.64 -14.66 -15.29
C ARG A 762 22.98 -16.01 -15.36
N CYS A 763 22.53 -16.42 -16.52
CA CYS A 763 21.62 -17.57 -16.71
C CYS A 763 22.23 -18.70 -17.55
N GLY A 764 23.49 -18.60 -17.95
CA GLY A 764 24.14 -19.62 -18.79
C GLY A 764 24.34 -20.99 -18.12
N ASN A 765 24.25 -21.06 -16.80
CA ASN A 765 24.32 -22.28 -15.99
C ASN A 765 22.97 -22.69 -15.38
N TRP A 766 21.88 -22.08 -15.84
CA TRP A 766 20.56 -22.47 -15.38
C TRP A 766 20.13 -23.79 -16.07
N HIS A 767 18.98 -24.34 -15.65
CA HIS A 767 18.46 -25.56 -16.20
C HIS A 767 18.05 -25.42 -17.68
N ASP A 768 18.03 -26.54 -18.39
CA ASP A 768 17.55 -26.63 -19.78
C ASP A 768 16.07 -26.22 -19.86
N PRO A 769 15.65 -25.51 -20.92
CA PRO A 769 16.39 -25.13 -22.13
C PRO A 769 17.00 -23.73 -22.12
N ILE A 770 17.16 -23.09 -20.96
CA ILE A 770 17.52 -21.67 -20.86
C ILE A 770 18.87 -21.35 -21.51
N PRO A 771 19.98 -22.07 -21.25
CA PRO A 771 21.28 -21.72 -21.83
C PRO A 771 21.25 -21.79 -23.36
N GLU A 772 20.61 -22.83 -23.91
CA GLU A 772 20.50 -22.99 -25.36
C GLU A 772 19.61 -21.89 -25.98
N MET A 773 18.48 -21.59 -25.35
CA MET A 773 17.55 -20.52 -25.76
C MET A 773 18.25 -19.16 -25.84
N LEU A 774 19.06 -18.78 -24.85
CA LEU A 774 19.82 -17.55 -24.84
C LEU A 774 20.89 -17.54 -25.94
N THR A 775 21.61 -18.66 -26.13
CA THR A 775 22.67 -18.76 -27.11
C THR A 775 22.16 -18.72 -28.54
N LYS A 776 21.06 -19.41 -28.83
CA LYS A 776 20.47 -19.54 -30.17
C LYS A 776 19.63 -18.34 -30.59
N THR A 777 19.21 -17.46 -29.65
CA THR A 777 18.48 -16.23 -30.01
C THR A 777 19.37 -15.29 -30.82
N PRO A 778 18.98 -14.95 -32.08
CA PRO A 778 19.72 -14.01 -32.90
C PRO A 778 19.78 -12.60 -32.26
N LEU A 779 20.89 -11.87 -32.48
CA LEU A 779 21.06 -10.53 -31.90
C LEU A 779 20.02 -9.52 -32.40
N ASN A 780 19.58 -9.64 -33.64
CA ASN A 780 18.52 -8.78 -34.20
C ASN A 780 17.11 -9.13 -33.68
N CYS A 781 16.97 -10.28 -33.03
CA CYS A 781 15.74 -10.68 -32.32
C CYS A 781 15.81 -10.45 -30.80
N MET A 782 16.81 -9.68 -30.34
CA MET A 782 17.05 -9.39 -28.93
C MET A 782 17.07 -7.88 -28.71
N SER A 783 16.43 -7.42 -27.65
CA SER A 783 16.45 -6.03 -27.20
C SER A 783 16.42 -5.92 -25.69
N GLY A 784 17.09 -4.88 -25.15
CA GLY A 784 17.04 -4.57 -23.72
C GLY A 784 16.57 -3.13 -23.50
N TYR A 785 15.85 -2.89 -22.42
CA TYR A 785 15.39 -1.55 -22.09
C TYR A 785 15.24 -1.34 -20.57
N PRO A 786 15.48 -0.09 -20.10
CA PRO A 786 15.20 0.29 -18.71
C PRO A 786 13.68 0.31 -18.46
N VAL A 787 13.26 -0.17 -17.30
CA VAL A 787 11.86 -0.16 -16.90
C VAL A 787 11.54 1.13 -16.16
N TYR A 788 10.51 1.80 -16.63
CA TYR A 788 9.99 3.02 -16.00
C TYR A 788 8.51 2.83 -15.61
N ASP A 789 8.09 3.56 -14.60
CA ASP A 789 6.69 3.86 -14.31
C ASP A 789 6.52 5.34 -13.95
N ARG A 790 5.32 5.76 -13.59
CA ARG A 790 5.04 7.13 -13.13
C ARG A 790 4.23 7.09 -11.84
N GLU A 791 4.26 8.19 -11.10
CA GLU A 791 3.37 8.34 -9.94
C GLU A 791 1.90 8.22 -10.36
N LEU A 792 1.10 7.68 -9.45
CA LEU A 792 -0.33 7.57 -9.67
C LEU A 792 -0.94 8.95 -9.83
N LEU A 793 -1.82 9.09 -10.80
CA LEU A 793 -2.62 10.29 -10.96
C LEU A 793 -3.88 10.18 -10.10
N GLU A 794 -4.24 11.31 -9.48
CA GLU A 794 -5.53 11.49 -8.84
C GLU A 794 -6.43 12.35 -9.75
N THR A 795 -7.73 12.16 -9.64
CA THR A 795 -8.70 12.86 -10.50
C THR A 795 -8.56 14.39 -10.38
N ASP A 796 -8.39 14.89 -9.16
CA ASP A 796 -8.27 16.32 -8.90
C ASP A 796 -6.94 16.91 -9.40
N VAL A 797 -5.93 16.07 -9.60
CA VAL A 797 -4.64 16.44 -10.22
C VAL A 797 -4.77 16.49 -11.73
N LEU A 798 -5.39 15.47 -12.34
CA LEU A 798 -5.57 15.42 -13.78
C LEU A 798 -6.55 16.52 -14.27
N ARG A 799 -7.64 16.77 -13.53
CA ARG A 799 -8.64 17.78 -13.85
C ARG A 799 -9.01 18.60 -12.62
N PRO A 800 -8.22 19.62 -12.26
CA PRO A 800 -8.57 20.54 -11.17
C PRO A 800 -9.86 21.34 -11.52
N LYS A 801 -10.60 21.75 -10.51
CA LYS A 801 -11.88 22.48 -10.66
C LYS A 801 -11.79 23.70 -11.57
N ALA A 802 -10.67 24.38 -11.59
CA ALA A 802 -10.40 25.52 -12.48
C ALA A 802 -10.26 25.13 -13.96
N SER A 803 -10.08 23.85 -14.27
CA SER A 803 -9.84 23.32 -15.63
C SER A 803 -10.93 22.34 -16.07
N ILE A 804 -12.16 22.47 -15.52
CA ILE A 804 -13.24 21.53 -15.80
C ILE A 804 -13.66 21.52 -17.28
N SER A 805 -13.51 22.65 -17.98
CA SER A 805 -13.81 22.80 -19.40
C SER A 805 -12.66 22.48 -20.34
N ARG A 806 -11.51 21.97 -19.83
CA ARG A 806 -10.37 21.59 -20.66
C ARG A 806 -10.77 20.51 -21.68
N ARG A 807 -10.35 20.71 -22.93
CA ARG A 807 -10.64 19.83 -24.08
C ARG A 807 -9.55 18.78 -24.32
N VAL A 808 -8.74 18.48 -23.31
CA VAL A 808 -7.62 17.56 -23.38
C VAL A 808 -7.70 16.53 -22.27
N THR A 809 -7.46 15.26 -22.59
CA THR A 809 -7.29 14.16 -21.64
C THR A 809 -6.25 13.15 -22.13
N ILE A 810 -5.93 12.14 -21.33
CA ILE A 810 -4.92 11.10 -21.62
C ILE A 810 -5.44 9.71 -21.26
N ILE A 811 -4.99 8.68 -22.00
CA ILE A 811 -5.35 7.26 -21.79
C ILE A 811 -4.13 6.33 -21.87
N GLY A 812 -4.29 5.09 -21.43
CA GLY A 812 -3.27 4.06 -21.53
C GLY A 812 -1.95 4.46 -20.86
N ASP A 813 -0.81 4.09 -21.47
CA ASP A 813 0.53 4.40 -20.90
C ASP A 813 0.83 5.90 -20.79
N ALA A 814 0.07 6.78 -21.42
CA ALA A 814 0.15 8.23 -21.20
C ALA A 814 -0.46 8.61 -19.83
N ALA A 815 -1.53 7.92 -19.41
CA ALA A 815 -2.21 8.17 -18.15
C ALA A 815 -1.60 7.34 -16.98
N HIS A 816 -1.43 6.03 -17.18
CA HIS A 816 -1.09 5.05 -16.13
C HIS A 816 -0.06 4.02 -16.57
N PRO A 817 1.18 4.44 -16.96
CA PRO A 817 2.22 3.51 -17.35
C PRO A 817 2.57 2.58 -16.19
N MET A 818 2.81 1.32 -16.49
CA MET A 818 3.09 0.30 -15.49
C MET A 818 4.17 -0.68 -15.91
N THR A 819 4.76 -1.37 -14.94
CA THR A 819 5.77 -2.39 -15.21
C THR A 819 5.17 -3.60 -15.94
N PRO A 820 5.94 -4.34 -16.78
CA PRO A 820 5.40 -5.39 -17.64
C PRO A 820 5.04 -6.71 -16.90
N PHE A 821 5.20 -6.78 -15.58
CA PHE A 821 5.18 -8.03 -14.82
C PHE A 821 3.79 -8.63 -14.55
N LYS A 822 2.70 -7.92 -14.88
CA LYS A 822 1.32 -8.42 -14.80
C LYS A 822 0.60 -8.51 -16.15
N ALA A 823 1.26 -8.13 -17.23
CA ALA A 823 0.69 -8.10 -18.59
C ALA A 823 -0.61 -7.26 -18.70
N GLN A 824 -0.74 -6.17 -17.89
CA GLN A 824 -1.96 -5.37 -17.79
C GLN A 824 -1.97 -4.12 -18.67
N GLY A 825 -0.82 -3.56 -19.06
CA GLY A 825 -0.74 -2.25 -19.72
C GLY A 825 -1.60 -2.13 -20.97
N ALA A 826 -1.42 -3.03 -21.95
CA ALA A 826 -2.21 -3.03 -23.17
C ALA A 826 -3.70 -3.31 -22.90
N ASN A 827 -4.00 -4.22 -21.97
CA ASN A 827 -5.37 -4.55 -21.58
C ASN A 827 -6.10 -3.33 -20.97
N GLN A 828 -5.43 -2.57 -20.11
CA GLN A 828 -5.98 -1.33 -19.56
C GLN A 828 -6.22 -0.29 -20.65
N ALA A 829 -5.29 -0.12 -21.59
CA ALA A 829 -5.44 0.84 -22.69
C ALA A 829 -6.61 0.50 -23.63
N ILE A 830 -6.85 -0.79 -23.89
CA ILE A 830 -8.00 -1.26 -24.68
C ILE A 830 -9.32 -0.98 -23.94
N SER A 831 -9.34 -1.28 -22.63
CA SER A 831 -10.52 -1.01 -21.79
C SER A 831 -10.79 0.50 -21.63
N ASP A 832 -9.75 1.36 -21.58
CA ASP A 832 -9.89 2.81 -21.57
C ASP A 832 -10.60 3.30 -22.84
N ALA A 833 -10.23 2.73 -23.99
CA ALA A 833 -10.77 3.13 -25.29
C ALA A 833 -12.29 2.93 -25.38
N VAL A 834 -12.77 1.78 -24.94
CA VAL A 834 -14.21 1.46 -24.91
C VAL A 834 -14.92 2.32 -23.88
N LEU A 835 -14.41 2.39 -22.65
CA LEU A 835 -14.97 3.21 -21.57
C LEU A 835 -15.08 4.69 -21.96
N PHE A 836 -14.08 5.23 -22.68
CA PHE A 836 -14.09 6.60 -23.13
C PHE A 836 -15.23 6.83 -24.13
N ALA A 837 -15.34 5.99 -25.16
CA ALA A 837 -16.38 6.11 -26.19
C ALA A 837 -17.78 5.99 -25.60
N ASP A 838 -18.02 5.06 -24.69
CA ASP A 838 -19.28 4.84 -24.00
C ASP A 838 -19.66 6.05 -23.12
N THR A 839 -18.69 6.55 -22.34
CA THR A 839 -18.95 7.72 -21.48
C THR A 839 -19.18 8.98 -22.30
N LEU A 840 -18.51 9.11 -23.45
CA LEU A 840 -18.65 10.27 -24.31
C LEU A 840 -20.05 10.31 -24.99
N ILE A 841 -20.50 9.19 -25.57
CA ILE A 841 -21.83 9.11 -26.22
C ILE A 841 -22.96 9.30 -25.19
N GLU A 842 -22.80 8.78 -23.96
CA GLU A 842 -23.73 9.02 -22.86
C GLU A 842 -23.81 10.50 -22.51
N GLY A 843 -22.68 11.17 -22.39
CA GLY A 843 -22.62 12.61 -22.10
C GLY A 843 -23.27 13.46 -23.18
N VAL A 844 -22.98 13.18 -24.45
CA VAL A 844 -23.53 13.89 -25.59
C VAL A 844 -25.06 13.66 -25.68
N GLY A 845 -25.53 12.44 -25.47
CA GLY A 845 -26.96 12.12 -25.50
C GLY A 845 -27.76 12.80 -24.39
N LYS A 846 -27.15 13.00 -23.19
CA LYS A 846 -27.81 13.64 -22.05
C LYS A 846 -27.74 15.17 -22.06
N HIS A 847 -26.63 15.74 -22.56
CA HIS A 847 -26.31 17.16 -22.36
C HIS A 847 -26.01 17.92 -23.66
N GLY A 848 -26.10 17.29 -24.84
CA GLY A 848 -25.74 17.85 -26.14
C GLY A 848 -24.22 17.89 -26.37
N SER A 849 -23.81 18.30 -27.59
CA SER A 849 -22.43 18.18 -28.06
C SER A 849 -21.42 18.90 -27.16
N VAL A 850 -21.64 20.15 -26.77
CA VAL A 850 -20.66 20.95 -25.98
C VAL A 850 -20.65 20.58 -24.51
N ASN A 851 -21.83 20.53 -23.87
CA ASN A 851 -21.93 20.23 -22.44
C ASN A 851 -21.68 18.74 -22.14
N GLY A 852 -21.95 17.85 -23.10
CA GLY A 852 -21.69 16.44 -23.02
C GLY A 852 -20.22 16.13 -22.77
N PHE A 853 -19.30 16.86 -23.39
CA PHE A 853 -17.87 16.72 -23.15
C PHE A 853 -17.46 17.13 -21.72
N ASN A 854 -18.03 18.22 -21.21
CA ASN A 854 -17.77 18.68 -19.85
C ASN A 854 -18.28 17.71 -18.77
N TYR A 855 -19.33 16.94 -19.10
CA TYR A 855 -19.84 15.86 -18.25
C TYR A 855 -18.98 14.58 -18.38
N ALA A 856 -18.71 14.16 -19.62
CA ALA A 856 -18.08 12.88 -19.91
C ALA A 856 -16.61 12.79 -19.45
N LEU A 857 -15.79 13.84 -19.68
CA LEU A 857 -14.38 13.80 -19.39
C LEU A 857 -14.07 13.58 -17.89
N PRO A 858 -14.65 14.32 -16.93
CA PRO A 858 -14.40 14.08 -15.51
C PRO A 858 -14.87 12.69 -15.05
N LEU A 859 -16.01 12.23 -15.57
CA LEU A 859 -16.56 10.91 -15.23
C LEU A 859 -15.68 9.78 -15.74
N PHE A 860 -15.24 9.87 -17.01
CA PHE A 860 -14.28 8.94 -17.60
C PHE A 860 -12.97 8.88 -16.80
N GLU A 861 -12.35 10.05 -16.54
CA GLU A 861 -11.08 10.15 -15.83
C GLU A 861 -11.18 9.51 -14.43
N LYS A 862 -12.26 9.78 -13.70
CA LYS A 862 -12.52 9.16 -12.39
C LYS A 862 -12.59 7.63 -12.50
N LYS A 863 -13.37 7.09 -13.44
CA LYS A 863 -13.52 5.64 -13.64
C LYS A 863 -12.19 4.98 -14.09
N MET A 864 -11.50 5.59 -15.06
CA MET A 864 -10.22 5.11 -15.58
C MET A 864 -9.15 5.05 -14.49
N LEU A 865 -8.94 6.15 -13.74
CA LEU A 865 -7.91 6.24 -12.70
C LEU A 865 -8.19 5.30 -11.53
N SER A 866 -9.45 5.16 -11.10
CA SER A 866 -9.83 4.20 -10.06
C SER A 866 -9.50 2.76 -10.44
N ARG A 867 -9.80 2.34 -11.69
CA ARG A 867 -9.47 1.01 -12.20
C ARG A 867 -7.97 0.81 -12.37
N SER A 868 -7.28 1.74 -13.04
CA SER A 868 -5.87 1.58 -13.43
C SER A 868 -4.90 1.70 -12.25
N SER A 869 -5.22 2.47 -11.20
CA SER A 869 -4.39 2.60 -9.99
C SER A 869 -4.10 1.24 -9.35
N ARG A 870 -5.10 0.36 -9.26
CA ARG A 870 -4.90 -1.01 -8.75
C ARG A 870 -3.94 -1.82 -9.62
N ALA A 871 -4.04 -1.69 -10.95
CA ALA A 871 -3.18 -2.39 -11.90
C ALA A 871 -1.73 -1.90 -11.79
N VAL A 872 -1.50 -0.59 -11.69
CA VAL A 872 -0.17 0.02 -11.52
C VAL A 872 0.47 -0.45 -10.21
N LEU A 873 -0.23 -0.30 -9.07
CA LEU A 873 0.28 -0.73 -7.76
C LEU A 873 0.60 -2.22 -7.73
N GLY A 874 -0.33 -3.05 -8.20
CA GLY A 874 -0.11 -4.50 -8.25
C GLY A 874 1.03 -4.90 -9.20
N SER A 875 1.29 -4.14 -10.25
CA SER A 875 2.41 -4.37 -11.16
C SER A 875 3.76 -3.99 -10.51
N ARG A 876 3.81 -2.88 -9.73
CA ARG A 876 4.98 -2.49 -8.92
C ARG A 876 5.31 -3.54 -7.87
N GLU A 877 4.30 -4.02 -7.15
CA GLU A 877 4.46 -5.05 -6.12
C GLU A 877 4.99 -6.34 -6.74
N LYS A 878 4.44 -6.76 -7.89
CA LYS A 878 4.89 -7.94 -8.60
C LYS A 878 6.34 -7.83 -9.09
N ALA A 879 6.75 -6.64 -9.55
CA ALA A 879 8.14 -6.37 -9.91
C ALA A 879 9.09 -6.59 -8.72
N LYS A 880 8.74 -6.06 -7.53
CA LYS A 880 9.52 -6.26 -6.29
C LYS A 880 9.55 -7.72 -5.83
N GLU A 881 8.41 -8.38 -5.82
CA GLU A 881 8.28 -9.80 -5.44
C GLU A 881 9.19 -10.68 -6.31
N MET A 882 9.12 -10.51 -7.62
CA MET A 882 9.84 -11.37 -8.58
C MET A 882 11.36 -11.19 -8.57
N HIS A 883 11.87 -10.07 -8.05
CA HIS A 883 13.30 -9.79 -7.95
C HIS A 883 13.76 -9.78 -6.48
N SER A 884 13.16 -10.63 -5.66
CA SER A 884 13.51 -10.83 -4.26
C SER A 884 13.46 -12.32 -3.90
N ASN A 885 14.00 -12.69 -2.73
CA ASN A 885 13.92 -14.05 -2.21
C ASN A 885 12.49 -14.57 -2.04
N LEU A 886 11.49 -13.67 -2.09
CA LEU A 886 10.08 -14.04 -2.08
C LEU A 886 9.70 -14.87 -3.32
N ALA A 887 10.35 -14.65 -4.45
CA ALA A 887 10.12 -15.40 -5.67
C ALA A 887 10.44 -16.90 -5.53
N LEU A 888 11.36 -17.24 -4.63
CA LEU A 888 11.83 -18.62 -4.38
C LEU A 888 10.93 -19.40 -3.42
N GLN A 889 9.94 -18.76 -2.78
CA GLN A 889 9.07 -19.46 -1.82
C GLN A 889 8.07 -20.36 -2.53
N PRO A 890 8.03 -21.68 -2.23
CA PRO A 890 7.07 -22.60 -2.82
C PRO A 890 5.63 -22.20 -2.52
N ALA A 891 4.75 -22.39 -3.49
CA ALA A 891 3.30 -22.18 -3.34
C ALA A 891 2.83 -20.74 -3.07
N ARG A 892 3.65 -19.73 -3.30
CA ARG A 892 3.21 -18.32 -3.20
C ARG A 892 2.29 -17.84 -4.33
N LYS A 893 2.34 -18.50 -5.48
CA LYS A 893 1.36 -18.27 -6.53
C LYS A 893 0.09 -19.00 -6.18
N ALA A 894 -0.93 -18.26 -5.89
CA ALA A 894 -2.26 -18.76 -5.66
C ALA A 894 -2.68 -19.67 -6.82
N GLN A 895 -2.98 -20.92 -6.49
CA GLN A 895 -3.66 -21.82 -7.39
C GLN A 895 -5.13 -21.42 -7.48
N ARG A 896 -5.61 -21.28 -8.70
CA ARG A 896 -7.03 -21.32 -8.95
C ARG A 896 -7.45 -22.79 -8.94
N GLU A 897 -8.26 -23.16 -7.96
CA GLU A 897 -9.06 -24.39 -7.94
C GLU A 897 -8.30 -25.69 -8.22
N ALA A 898 -7.29 -26.00 -7.41
CA ALA A 898 -6.72 -27.32 -7.40
C ALA A 898 -7.39 -28.19 -6.33
N GLU A 899 -7.79 -29.39 -6.73
CA GLU A 899 -8.32 -30.41 -5.81
C GLU A 899 -7.21 -31.04 -4.92
N PHE A 900 -5.99 -30.45 -4.86
CA PHE A 900 -4.85 -31.03 -4.17
C PHE A 900 -4.02 -29.99 -3.41
N ASP A 901 -3.38 -30.43 -2.32
CA ASP A 901 -2.45 -29.60 -1.57
C ASP A 901 -1.13 -29.39 -2.32
N LEU A 902 -0.92 -28.17 -2.84
CA LEU A 902 0.26 -27.82 -3.62
C LEU A 902 1.56 -28.05 -2.85
N ARG A 903 1.62 -27.78 -1.55
CA ARG A 903 2.86 -27.95 -0.76
C ARG A 903 3.26 -29.42 -0.67
N THR A 904 2.28 -30.30 -0.46
CA THR A 904 2.51 -31.74 -0.44
C THR A 904 2.92 -32.26 -1.81
N VAL A 905 2.29 -31.78 -2.89
CA VAL A 905 2.65 -32.13 -4.24
C VAL A 905 4.07 -31.66 -4.57
N LEU A 906 4.42 -30.41 -4.31
CA LEU A 906 5.77 -29.87 -4.56
C LEU A 906 6.85 -30.64 -3.79
N ARG A 907 6.58 -31.05 -2.55
CA ARG A 907 7.48 -31.91 -1.77
C ARG A 907 7.68 -33.27 -2.46
N SER A 908 6.60 -33.89 -2.88
CA SER A 908 6.65 -35.19 -3.57
C SER A 908 7.35 -35.10 -4.93
N LEU A 909 7.18 -34.01 -5.68
CA LEU A 909 7.91 -33.76 -6.93
C LEU A 909 9.41 -33.64 -6.67
N LYS A 910 9.81 -32.93 -5.61
CA LYS A 910 11.22 -32.83 -5.22
C LYS A 910 11.80 -34.17 -4.79
N GLU A 911 11.11 -34.97 -3.95
CA GLU A 911 11.51 -36.29 -3.52
C GLU A 911 11.68 -37.25 -4.70
N LYS A 912 10.81 -37.17 -5.72
CA LYS A 912 10.88 -37.97 -6.97
C LYS A 912 11.81 -37.37 -8.01
N GLN A 913 12.53 -36.28 -7.70
CA GLN A 913 13.44 -35.58 -8.61
C GLN A 913 12.81 -35.20 -9.96
N ILE A 914 11.53 -34.79 -9.96
CA ILE A 914 10.84 -34.30 -11.16
C ILE A 914 11.19 -32.83 -11.33
N THR A 915 11.92 -32.53 -12.41
CA THR A 915 12.48 -31.20 -12.70
C THR A 915 12.19 -30.76 -14.13
N ALA A 916 12.52 -29.53 -14.48
CA ALA A 916 12.38 -29.00 -15.83
C ALA A 916 13.08 -29.83 -16.89
N SER A 917 14.23 -30.41 -16.60
CA SER A 917 15.01 -31.23 -17.52
C SER A 917 14.38 -32.61 -17.86
N ARG A 918 13.37 -33.04 -17.10
CA ARG A 918 12.60 -34.26 -17.40
C ARG A 918 11.45 -34.04 -18.39
N ALA A 919 11.20 -32.81 -18.83
CA ALA A 919 10.23 -32.51 -19.87
C ALA A 919 10.80 -32.93 -21.26
N THR A 920 10.79 -34.23 -21.56
CA THR A 920 11.35 -34.75 -22.81
C THR A 920 10.41 -34.62 -24.01
N ASP A 921 9.12 -34.41 -23.78
CA ASP A 921 8.08 -34.25 -24.78
C ASP A 921 6.97 -33.30 -24.41
N LYS A 922 6.02 -33.11 -25.32
CA LYS A 922 4.92 -32.15 -25.22
C LYS A 922 3.99 -32.37 -23.99
N GLU A 923 3.88 -33.58 -23.51
CA GLU A 923 2.96 -33.99 -22.45
C GLU A 923 3.69 -34.55 -21.23
N GLY A 924 4.99 -34.84 -21.33
CA GLY A 924 5.77 -35.56 -20.34
C GLY A 924 5.75 -34.89 -18.94
N LEU A 925 5.97 -33.58 -18.85
CA LEU A 925 6.00 -32.90 -17.56
C LEU A 925 4.62 -32.84 -16.91
N ASP A 926 3.57 -32.50 -17.67
CA ASP A 926 2.20 -32.42 -17.14
C ASP A 926 1.74 -33.82 -16.67
N ALA A 927 2.03 -34.87 -17.42
CA ALA A 927 1.69 -36.23 -17.04
C ALA A 927 2.42 -36.68 -15.76
N LEU A 928 3.71 -36.33 -15.61
CA LEU A 928 4.51 -36.65 -14.42
C LEU A 928 3.97 -35.89 -13.17
N VAL A 929 3.62 -34.63 -13.33
CA VAL A 929 3.07 -33.83 -12.25
C VAL A 929 1.68 -34.32 -11.84
N LEU A 930 0.79 -34.62 -12.81
CA LEU A 930 -0.54 -35.17 -12.54
C LEU A 930 -0.48 -36.54 -11.86
N ALA A 931 0.50 -37.41 -12.20
CA ALA A 931 0.71 -38.69 -11.54
C ALA A 931 1.09 -38.51 -10.05
N VAL A 932 1.72 -37.40 -9.69
CA VAL A 932 2.06 -37.07 -8.30
C VAL A 932 0.88 -36.40 -7.57
N CYS A 933 0.02 -35.68 -8.26
CA CYS A 933 -1.18 -35.05 -7.68
C CYS A 933 -2.20 -36.06 -7.11
N GLY A 934 -1.97 -37.35 -7.31
CA GLY A 934 -2.76 -38.41 -6.76
C GLY A 934 -3.35 -39.26 -7.85
N GLY A 935 -2.66 -40.30 -8.29
CA GLY A 935 -2.96 -41.25 -9.38
C GLY A 935 -4.36 -41.87 -9.48
N GLY A 936 -5.36 -41.18 -8.98
CA GLY A 936 -6.75 -41.48 -9.20
C GLY A 936 -7.17 -40.97 -10.56
N ARG A 937 -7.69 -41.87 -11.40
CA ARG A 937 -8.58 -41.49 -12.49
C ARG A 937 -9.46 -40.34 -12.02
N PRO A 938 -9.70 -39.30 -12.85
CA PRO A 938 -10.78 -38.34 -12.54
C PRO A 938 -12.02 -39.15 -12.14
N PRO A 939 -12.73 -38.84 -11.04
CA PRO A 939 -13.85 -39.63 -10.62
C PRO A 939 -14.76 -39.82 -11.81
N SER A 940 -14.98 -41.12 -12.21
CA SER A 940 -15.92 -41.49 -13.22
C SER A 940 -17.23 -40.82 -12.89
N MET A 941 -17.80 -40.10 -13.85
CA MET A 941 -19.09 -39.43 -13.78
C MET A 941 -20.12 -40.33 -13.04
N ALA A 942 -20.46 -39.97 -11.85
CA ALA A 942 -21.74 -40.32 -11.24
C ALA A 942 -22.71 -39.20 -11.64
N ASN A 943 -23.73 -39.59 -12.39
CA ASN A 943 -24.81 -38.70 -12.82
C ASN A 943 -25.39 -37.90 -11.68
N GLY A 944 -25.37 -36.61 -11.78
CA GLY A 944 -26.07 -35.71 -10.85
C GLY A 944 -26.18 -34.31 -11.50
N ASN A 945 -27.38 -33.97 -11.91
CA ASN A 945 -27.75 -32.63 -12.43
C ASN A 945 -27.39 -31.55 -11.42
N GLY A 946 -26.67 -30.52 -11.88
CA GLY A 946 -26.36 -29.34 -11.07
C GLY A 946 -25.74 -28.25 -11.93
N GLU A 947 -26.40 -27.13 -11.97
CA GLU A 947 -26.21 -25.92 -12.76
C GLU A 947 -24.83 -25.27 -12.60
N GLY A 948 -24.44 -24.53 -13.63
CA GLY A 948 -23.11 -23.96 -13.81
C GLY A 948 -22.72 -22.89 -12.79
N SER A 949 -21.46 -22.90 -12.37
CA SER A 949 -20.82 -21.82 -11.60
C SER A 949 -19.84 -21.08 -12.50
N THR A 950 -20.07 -19.78 -12.63
CA THR A 950 -19.17 -18.82 -13.21
C THR A 950 -18.11 -18.42 -12.18
N HIS A 951 -16.85 -18.36 -12.59
CA HIS A 951 -15.71 -18.10 -11.72
C HIS A 951 -15.43 -16.60 -11.55
N THR A 952 -15.29 -16.16 -10.34
CA THR A 952 -14.94 -14.77 -10.00
C THR A 952 -13.58 -14.63 -9.35
N ASN A 953 -12.86 -13.58 -9.74
CA ASN A 953 -11.57 -13.19 -9.16
C ASN A 953 -11.78 -12.27 -7.94
N ILE A 954 -11.10 -12.55 -6.86
CA ILE A 954 -11.26 -11.85 -5.59
C ILE A 954 -10.04 -10.98 -5.28
N VAL A 955 -10.26 -9.77 -4.79
CA VAL A 955 -9.25 -8.78 -4.42
C VAL A 955 -9.25 -8.56 -2.91
N ASP A 956 -8.08 -8.42 -2.30
CA ASP A 956 -7.96 -8.13 -0.87
C ASP A 956 -8.24 -6.65 -0.55
N PHE A 957 -8.41 -6.36 0.74
CA PHE A 957 -8.68 -5.03 1.29
C PHE A 957 -7.70 -3.91 0.91
N GLN A 958 -6.64 -4.21 0.18
CA GLN A 958 -5.61 -3.23 -0.22
C GLN A 958 -5.32 -3.25 -1.73
N GLY A 959 -6.21 -3.80 -2.53
CA GLY A 959 -6.04 -3.87 -3.99
C GLY A 959 -5.07 -4.95 -4.46
N THR A 960 -4.68 -5.86 -3.58
CA THR A 960 -3.86 -7.03 -3.93
C THR A 960 -4.78 -8.24 -3.97
N LYS A 961 -4.75 -9.02 -5.06
CA LYS A 961 -5.52 -10.28 -5.14
C LYS A 961 -5.03 -11.25 -4.09
N VAL A 962 -5.76 -11.41 -3.00
CA VAL A 962 -5.53 -12.46 -2.01
C VAL A 962 -6.40 -13.65 -2.38
N ARG A 963 -5.77 -14.79 -2.55
CA ARG A 963 -6.45 -16.07 -2.63
C ARG A 963 -6.20 -16.81 -1.34
N PHE A 964 -7.28 -17.28 -0.80
CA PHE A 964 -7.27 -18.09 0.39
C PHE A 964 -6.88 -19.52 0.01
N ASN A 965 -5.85 -20.07 0.64
CA ASN A 965 -5.53 -21.48 0.56
C ASN A 965 -6.22 -22.21 1.70
N ASP A 966 -6.97 -23.26 1.37
CA ASP A 966 -7.57 -24.19 2.35
C ASP A 966 -6.47 -25.09 2.95
N ASP A 967 -5.68 -24.56 3.89
CA ASP A 967 -4.68 -25.37 4.64
C ASP A 967 -5.32 -26.18 5.81
N ASP A 968 -6.66 -26.15 5.96
CA ASP A 968 -7.35 -26.73 7.13
C ASP A 968 -7.75 -28.20 7.04
N GLU A 969 -7.65 -28.85 5.86
CA GLU A 969 -7.94 -30.30 5.79
C GLU A 969 -6.84 -31.19 6.39
N GLU A 970 -5.59 -30.72 6.44
CA GLU A 970 -4.50 -31.53 7.01
C GLU A 970 -4.58 -31.67 8.54
N GLN A 971 -5.08 -30.65 9.23
CA GLN A 971 -5.31 -30.72 10.69
C GLN A 971 -6.54 -31.56 11.04
N LYS A 972 -7.62 -31.48 10.27
CA LYS A 972 -8.78 -32.38 10.45
C LYS A 972 -8.40 -33.85 10.22
N ASN A 973 -7.63 -34.12 9.18
CA ASN A 973 -7.13 -35.47 8.88
C ASN A 973 -6.11 -35.99 9.90
N LYS A 974 -5.25 -35.14 10.49
CA LYS A 974 -4.38 -35.55 11.62
C LYS A 974 -5.17 -35.85 12.90
N ILE A 975 -6.19 -35.06 13.20
CA ILE A 975 -7.08 -35.25 14.37
C ILE A 975 -7.91 -36.53 14.20
N ASP A 976 -8.40 -36.80 12.99
CA ASP A 976 -9.16 -38.02 12.71
C ASP A 976 -8.27 -39.29 12.64
N ARG A 977 -7.06 -39.21 12.13
CA ARG A 977 -6.08 -40.31 12.21
C ARG A 977 -5.66 -40.58 13.64
N THR A 978 -5.49 -39.56 14.49
CA THR A 978 -5.17 -39.72 15.91
C THR A 978 -6.35 -40.27 16.70
N LYS A 979 -7.59 -39.87 16.39
CA LYS A 979 -8.82 -40.42 16.97
C LYS A 979 -9.05 -41.89 16.55
N LYS A 980 -8.81 -42.23 15.29
CA LYS A 980 -8.85 -43.61 14.77
C LYS A 980 -7.79 -44.52 15.42
N ARG A 981 -6.56 -44.00 15.57
CA ARG A 981 -5.45 -44.74 16.25
C ARG A 981 -5.75 -44.97 17.74
N LYS A 982 -6.23 -43.95 18.48
CA LYS A 982 -6.65 -44.06 19.86
C LYS A 982 -7.88 -45.02 20.04
N LYS A 983 -8.77 -45.07 19.04
CA LYS A 983 -9.90 -46.02 19.07
C LYS A 983 -9.45 -47.44 18.81
N ALA A 984 -8.47 -47.65 17.89
CA ALA A 984 -7.87 -48.95 17.64
C ALA A 984 -7.07 -49.47 18.85
N GLU A 985 -6.24 -48.62 19.48
CA GLU A 985 -5.50 -48.98 20.73
C GLU A 985 -6.43 -49.29 21.91
N LYS A 986 -7.56 -48.59 22.02
CA LYS A 986 -8.59 -48.90 23.03
C LYS A 986 -9.26 -50.25 22.75
N LYS A 987 -9.51 -50.59 21.48
CA LYS A 987 -10.10 -51.86 21.08
C LYS A 987 -9.14 -53.02 21.35
N GLU A 988 -7.88 -52.85 21.02
CA GLU A 988 -6.82 -53.84 21.28
C GLU A 988 -6.58 -54.09 22.79
N LYS A 989 -6.63 -53.00 23.61
CA LYS A 989 -6.52 -53.09 25.06
C LYS A 989 -7.73 -53.82 25.67
N LYS A 990 -8.94 -53.69 25.07
CA LYS A 990 -10.16 -54.36 25.51
C LYS A 990 -10.11 -55.85 25.17
N GLU A 991 -9.63 -56.19 23.95
CA GLU A 991 -9.45 -57.59 23.51
C GLU A 991 -8.35 -58.31 24.32
N LYS A 992 -7.23 -57.62 24.69
CA LYS A 992 -6.19 -58.17 25.57
C LYS A 992 -6.73 -58.36 27.03
N LYS A 993 -7.65 -57.53 27.50
CA LYS A 993 -8.32 -57.71 28.81
C LYS A 993 -9.30 -58.85 28.79
N GLU A 994 -10.04 -59.06 27.72
CA GLU A 994 -10.97 -60.18 27.56
C GLU A 994 -10.24 -61.51 27.42
N LYS A 995 -9.13 -61.58 26.67
CA LYS A 995 -8.23 -62.74 26.58
C LYS A 995 -7.55 -63.07 27.95
N LYS A 996 -7.30 -62.07 28.81
CA LYS A 996 -6.80 -62.32 30.19
C LYS A 996 -7.87 -62.79 31.12
N LYS A 997 -9.15 -62.38 30.94
CA LYS A 997 -10.30 -62.86 31.72
C LYS A 997 -10.63 -64.30 31.38
N SER A 998 -10.61 -64.65 30.07
CA SER A 998 -10.88 -66.02 29.64
C SER A 998 -9.75 -67.02 30.02
N LYS A 999 -8.49 -66.55 30.21
CA LYS A 999 -7.39 -67.37 30.72
C LYS A 999 -7.42 -67.54 32.27
N LYS A 1000 -8.16 -66.70 33.02
CA LYS A 1000 -8.34 -66.83 34.47
C LYS A 1000 -9.56 -67.69 34.85
N GLN A 1001 -10.45 -67.96 33.89
CA GLN A 1001 -11.59 -68.90 34.09
C GLN A 1001 -11.27 -70.31 33.61
N LYS A 1002 -10.09 -70.61 33.09
CA LYS A 1002 -9.55 -71.91 32.70
C LYS A 1002 -8.35 -72.41 33.58
N LYS A 1003 -8.17 -71.74 34.73
CA LYS A 1003 -7.36 -72.24 35.86
C LYS A 1003 -8.31 -72.30 37.13
#